data_f54e9bc299c02eeac74689486012f3f8
#
_entry.id   f54e9bc299c02eeac74689486012f3f8
#
_cell.length_a   1.000
_cell.length_b   1.000
_cell.length_c   1.000
_cell.angle_alpha   90.00
_cell.angle_beta   90.00
_cell.angle_gamma   90.00
#
_symmetry.space_group_name_H-M   'P 1'
#
loop_
_entity.id
_entity.type
_entity.pdbx_description
1 polymer ?
#
loop_
_entity_poly.entity_id
_entity_poly.type
_entity_poly.pdbx_seq_one_letter_code
_entity_poly.pdbx_strand_id
1 'polypeptide(L)'
;MNKSKKSIILIFAVIMIMVITGLGFCKERNQEKITKEKKIEKAENGEKTTKYVNNEVTKDKQTGISYVKNVIDIFFDESISETEKTEIIDEVQGSIIDSIPSVNQVQIKIPETDYQGLKRTIEIIEEKEGVLAATSDIVMPIDMSSRKEFKAENPKKDYTNKADWYQKIGAESFEQYKTSHINVGVVDVGFDFNHADVDIVDLSNIRSQKKDHGTHVAGIIGAKHNSYGINGVLSNCTLYGYDCLPDENQKPYMMSQSCMLYGLIACVEKGCKVINYSVGFSVDEKNLTDIEKYEMGNNWSKYMYIMLHRAKIRQSGNKDDFIVVQAAGNGYRKNKIANIKGRDASNTGFFACISKENCYHKDDISVNDILDRILIVANAEEEKDGYILDVTSNGGEKISVSAPGDNVYSTVKGGYAMDGGTSMAAPMVAGAAAGIWSIYPEMTGADVKNAIVETAEDKVKSNPKAPNSADNNQNIYKFLNIKKALQYCEMKKIKEKEVAEMAEEKPETKGEKFTGTEEDMRAAMEKATNLKVVYITTADFDADGNNESFALATDDSKDPYWGYHTAEIWFVDSNGECQCIKKEENISRNDEVLGGGNLFFNYEKHEYQTSSVSCLYGVKNGQPYELQISGKYMNFRIDENRNKYIAEDPEYNEGQQYEDIFFEYDENIEEFYKITN
;
A
#
# COMPACT_ATOMS: atom_id res chain seq x y z
N MET A 1 41.74 21.49 70.71
CA MET A 1 40.96 20.59 69.78
C MET A 1 41.88 20.10 68.68
N ASN A 2 42.11 18.80 68.67
CA ASN A 2 43.12 18.16 67.79
C ASN A 2 42.83 18.39 66.26
N LYS A 3 43.87 18.65 65.43
CA LYS A 3 43.77 18.79 64.00
C LYS A 3 42.98 17.69 63.31
N SER A 4 43.04 16.45 63.90
CA SER A 4 42.29 15.29 63.32
C SER A 4 40.74 15.43 63.49
N LYS A 5 40.25 16.05 64.57
CA LYS A 5 38.78 16.29 64.68
C LYS A 5 38.24 17.35 63.73
N LYS A 6 39.06 18.33 63.40
CA LYS A 6 38.63 19.34 62.34
C LYS A 6 38.58 18.76 60.93
N SER A 7 39.49 17.84 60.60
CA SER A 7 39.47 17.14 59.28
C SER A 7 38.28 16.18 59.18
N ILE A 8 37.91 15.47 60.23
CA ILE A 8 36.75 14.57 60.22
C ILE A 8 35.43 15.35 60.08
N ILE A 9 35.31 16.49 60.75
CA ILE A 9 34.11 17.36 60.66
C ILE A 9 33.99 17.96 59.23
N LEU A 10 35.11 18.32 58.57
CA LEU A 10 35.10 18.84 57.21
C LEU A 10 34.71 17.77 56.19
N ILE A 11 35.18 16.52 56.36
CA ILE A 11 34.79 15.40 55.49
C ILE A 11 33.31 15.08 55.63
N PHE A 12 32.78 15.03 56.88
CA PHE A 12 31.35 14.82 57.11
C PHE A 12 30.48 15.96 56.53
N ALA A 13 30.95 17.22 56.59
CA ALA A 13 30.24 18.36 55.98
C ALA A 13 30.22 18.28 54.46
N VAL A 14 31.33 17.86 53.78
CA VAL A 14 31.40 17.65 52.35
C VAL A 14 30.52 16.49 51.88
N ILE A 15 30.54 15.37 52.58
CA ILE A 15 29.66 14.22 52.30
C ILE A 15 28.19 14.61 52.50
N MET A 16 27.85 15.37 53.55
CA MET A 16 26.48 15.84 53.78
C MET A 16 25.99 16.82 52.69
N ILE A 17 26.89 17.68 52.17
CA ILE A 17 26.58 18.58 51.06
C ILE A 17 26.39 17.75 49.76
N MET A 18 27.22 16.75 49.49
CA MET A 18 27.04 15.87 48.32
C MET A 18 25.74 15.03 48.39
N VAL A 19 25.35 14.55 49.57
CA VAL A 19 24.07 13.86 49.73
C VAL A 19 22.88 14.79 49.63
N ILE A 20 22.95 16.01 50.13
CA ILE A 20 21.87 17.02 50.02
C ILE A 20 21.74 17.50 48.58
N THR A 21 22.84 17.73 47.86
CA THR A 21 22.82 18.09 46.42
C THR A 21 22.36 16.92 45.55
N GLY A 22 22.81 15.68 45.85
CA GLY A 22 22.32 14.47 45.17
C GLY A 22 20.83 14.23 45.35
N LEU A 23 20.32 14.39 46.60
CA LEU A 23 18.88 14.30 46.89
C LEU A 23 18.08 15.46 46.26
N GLY A 24 18.67 16.67 46.11
CA GLY A 24 18.08 17.79 45.40
C GLY A 24 17.93 17.49 43.92
N PHE A 25 18.99 16.99 43.27
CA PHE A 25 18.97 16.59 41.85
C PHE A 25 17.98 15.44 41.59
N CYS A 26 17.91 14.44 42.48
CA CYS A 26 16.91 13.37 42.37
C CYS A 26 15.47 13.89 42.55
N LYS A 27 15.27 14.87 43.39
CA LYS A 27 13.94 15.44 43.66
C LYS A 27 13.48 16.35 42.50
N GLU A 28 14.38 17.13 41.91
CA GLU A 28 14.11 17.92 40.71
C GLU A 28 13.82 17.01 39.51
N ARG A 29 14.64 15.97 39.29
CA ARG A 29 14.42 14.99 38.23
C ARG A 29 13.09 14.26 38.37
N ASN A 30 12.70 13.87 39.59
CA ASN A 30 11.41 13.26 39.86
C ASN A 30 10.24 14.23 39.73
N GLN A 31 10.40 15.49 40.07
CA GLN A 31 9.36 16.51 39.83
C GLN A 31 9.21 16.85 38.37
N GLU A 32 10.31 16.92 37.57
CA GLU A 32 10.26 17.04 36.13
C GLU A 32 9.59 15.83 35.47
N LYS A 33 9.92 14.61 35.91
CA LYS A 33 9.31 13.37 35.43
C LYS A 33 7.79 13.33 35.71
N ILE A 34 7.36 13.65 36.93
CA ILE A 34 5.93 13.74 37.30
C ILE A 34 5.23 14.86 36.54
N THR A 35 5.91 15.96 36.20
CA THR A 35 5.34 17.07 35.42
C THR A 35 5.23 16.72 33.96
N LYS A 36 6.17 15.93 33.41
CA LYS A 36 6.12 15.40 32.04
C LYS A 36 5.05 14.33 31.90
N GLU A 37 4.97 13.37 32.82
CA GLU A 37 3.89 12.37 32.86
C GLU A 37 2.50 13.03 32.93
N LYS A 38 2.33 14.06 33.74
CA LYS A 38 1.08 14.86 33.74
C LYS A 38 0.84 15.67 32.49
N LYS A 39 1.88 16.02 31.72
CA LYS A 39 1.73 16.66 30.40
C LYS A 39 1.31 15.65 29.37
N ILE A 40 1.84 14.42 29.39
CA ILE A 40 1.39 13.30 28.52
C ILE A 40 -0.08 13.00 28.82
N GLU A 41 -0.44 12.79 30.10
CA GLU A 41 -1.81 12.52 30.53
C GLU A 41 -2.78 13.68 30.17
N LYS A 42 -2.29 14.93 30.12
CA LYS A 42 -3.08 16.09 29.72
C LYS A 42 -3.19 16.25 28.21
N ALA A 43 -2.18 15.82 27.43
CA ALA A 43 -2.24 15.71 25.97
C ALA A 43 -3.18 14.58 25.54
N GLU A 44 -3.20 13.46 26.26
CA GLU A 44 -4.13 12.35 26.04
C GLU A 44 -5.60 12.72 26.24
N ASN A 45 -5.88 13.69 27.12
CA ASN A 45 -7.24 14.19 27.42
C ASN A 45 -7.60 15.49 26.68
N GLY A 46 -6.71 16.00 25.84
CA GLY A 46 -6.93 17.23 25.07
C GLY A 46 -7.78 17.01 23.81
N GLU A 47 -8.63 17.99 23.52
CA GLU A 47 -9.29 18.05 22.21
C GLU A 47 -8.24 18.03 21.09
N LYS A 48 -8.38 17.08 20.14
CA LYS A 48 -7.51 16.94 18.96
C LYS A 48 -7.43 18.26 18.20
N THR A 49 -6.35 18.99 18.33
CA THR A 49 -6.13 20.24 17.60
C THR A 49 -5.18 19.97 16.44
N THR A 50 -5.74 19.68 15.27
CA THR A 50 -5.00 19.63 14.00
C THR A 50 -4.52 21.01 13.50
N LYS A 51 -4.30 21.94 14.39
CA LYS A 51 -3.89 23.32 14.05
C LYS A 51 -2.40 23.50 14.20
N TYR A 52 -1.66 23.31 13.12
CA TYR A 52 -0.35 23.97 13.04
C TYR A 52 -0.53 25.45 12.65
N VAL A 53 0.33 26.30 13.21
CA VAL A 53 0.32 27.71 12.88
C VAL A 53 1.13 27.92 11.60
N ASN A 54 0.57 28.59 10.59
CA ASN A 54 1.26 28.87 9.30
C ASN A 54 2.68 29.46 9.45
N ASN A 55 2.96 30.11 10.58
CA ASN A 55 4.27 30.70 10.87
C ASN A 55 5.36 29.64 11.15
N GLU A 56 5.01 28.38 11.34
CA GLU A 56 5.94 27.26 11.59
C GLU A 56 6.29 26.50 10.30
N VAL A 57 5.59 26.77 9.19
CA VAL A 57 5.91 26.16 7.88
C VAL A 57 7.11 26.88 7.27
N THR A 58 8.09 26.11 6.87
CA THR A 58 9.29 26.60 6.17
C THR A 58 9.56 25.75 4.93
N LYS A 59 10.34 26.30 4.00
CA LYS A 59 10.76 25.59 2.79
C LYS A 59 12.25 25.34 2.83
N ASP A 60 12.65 24.09 2.73
CA ASP A 60 14.05 23.75 2.53
C ASP A 60 14.51 24.20 1.14
N LYS A 61 15.62 24.93 1.09
CA LYS A 61 16.13 25.50 -0.16
C LYS A 61 16.81 24.48 -1.05
N GLN A 62 17.32 23.40 -0.48
CA GLN A 62 18.07 22.38 -1.19
C GLN A 62 17.13 21.37 -1.84
N THR A 63 16.15 20.89 -1.11
CA THR A 63 15.21 19.86 -1.57
C THR A 63 13.93 20.43 -2.19
N GLY A 64 13.57 21.67 -1.84
CA GLY A 64 12.31 22.28 -2.24
C GLY A 64 11.12 21.90 -1.35
N ILE A 65 11.31 21.03 -0.36
CA ILE A 65 10.25 20.53 0.52
C ILE A 65 9.79 21.62 1.48
N SER A 66 8.48 21.80 1.57
CA SER A 66 7.85 22.60 2.62
C SER A 66 7.42 21.68 3.77
N TYR A 67 7.77 22.04 4.99
CA TYR A 67 7.54 21.22 6.18
C TYR A 67 7.27 22.08 7.42
N VAL A 68 6.67 21.47 8.44
CA VAL A 68 6.51 22.11 9.74
C VAL A 68 7.84 22.07 10.48
N LYS A 69 8.35 23.25 10.82
CA LYS A 69 9.71 23.41 11.36
C LYS A 69 9.86 22.74 12.72
N ASN A 70 10.89 21.88 12.84
CA ASN A 70 11.28 21.20 14.08
C ASN A 70 10.21 20.28 14.70
N VAL A 71 9.27 19.79 13.91
CA VAL A 71 8.21 18.89 14.37
C VAL A 71 8.44 17.49 13.81
N ILE A 72 8.32 16.49 14.67
CA ILE A 72 8.42 15.05 14.33
C ILE A 72 7.22 14.33 14.92
N ASP A 73 6.59 13.49 14.10
CA ASP A 73 5.61 12.50 14.53
C ASP A 73 6.34 11.18 14.79
N ILE A 74 6.20 10.62 15.99
CA ILE A 74 6.79 9.35 16.38
C ILE A 74 5.68 8.35 16.67
N PHE A 75 5.77 7.17 16.08
CA PHE A 75 4.84 6.07 16.28
C PHE A 75 5.56 4.97 17.05
N PHE A 76 4.98 4.59 18.18
CA PHE A 76 5.55 3.61 19.07
C PHE A 76 4.81 2.28 19.00
N ASP A 77 5.53 1.19 19.23
CA ASP A 77 4.95 -0.13 19.45
C ASP A 77 4.09 -0.13 20.73
N GLU A 78 3.10 -1.04 20.79
CA GLU A 78 2.23 -1.16 21.98
C GLU A 78 2.96 -1.66 23.23
N SER A 79 4.06 -2.36 23.06
CA SER A 79 4.86 -2.93 24.14
C SER A 79 5.75 -1.92 24.88
N ILE A 80 6.03 -0.75 24.28
CA ILE A 80 6.93 0.26 24.86
C ILE A 80 6.30 0.93 26.08
N SER A 81 7.08 1.09 27.15
CA SER A 81 6.63 1.79 28.35
C SER A 81 6.70 3.33 28.20
N GLU A 82 5.89 4.06 28.97
CA GLU A 82 5.92 5.54 29.02
C GLU A 82 7.29 6.09 29.47
N THR A 83 8.04 5.30 30.25
CA THR A 83 9.41 5.66 30.66
C THR A 83 10.35 5.64 29.45
N GLU A 84 10.34 4.57 28.68
CA GLU A 84 11.17 4.42 27.46
C GLU A 84 10.82 5.47 26.42
N LYS A 85 9.53 5.74 26.17
CA LYS A 85 9.11 6.86 25.30
C LYS A 85 9.70 8.18 25.76
N THR A 86 9.65 8.44 27.07
CA THR A 86 10.19 9.68 27.62
C THR A 86 11.70 9.77 27.43
N GLU A 87 12.43 8.66 27.63
CA GLU A 87 13.88 8.61 27.43
C GLU A 87 14.28 8.88 25.97
N ILE A 88 13.57 8.28 25.02
CA ILE A 88 13.76 8.53 23.57
C ILE A 88 13.51 10.00 23.23
N ILE A 89 12.43 10.58 23.74
CA ILE A 89 12.09 11.99 23.48
C ILE A 89 13.10 12.93 24.13
N ASP A 90 13.57 12.64 25.33
CA ASP A 90 14.56 13.46 26.05
C ASP A 90 15.95 13.41 25.38
N GLU A 91 16.34 12.27 24.79
CA GLU A 91 17.61 12.13 24.05
C GLU A 91 17.71 13.13 22.89
N VAL A 92 16.61 13.38 22.20
CA VAL A 92 16.55 14.37 21.11
C VAL A 92 16.14 15.78 21.59
N GLN A 93 16.11 15.99 22.88
CA GLN A 93 15.66 17.24 23.54
C GLN A 93 14.25 17.66 23.08
N GLY A 94 13.40 16.67 22.81
CA GLY A 94 12.04 16.87 22.33
C GLY A 94 11.09 17.33 23.45
N SER A 95 10.03 18.03 23.05
CA SER A 95 8.90 18.35 23.91
C SER A 95 7.61 17.93 23.22
N ILE A 96 6.76 17.16 23.94
CA ILE A 96 5.48 16.71 23.41
C ILE A 96 4.57 17.91 23.18
N ILE A 97 4.00 18.00 22.00
CA ILE A 97 3.07 19.06 21.57
C ILE A 97 1.66 18.53 21.27
N ASP A 98 1.56 17.27 20.81
CA ASP A 98 0.29 16.59 20.51
C ASP A 98 0.47 15.06 20.60
N SER A 99 -0.64 14.28 20.59
CA SER A 99 -0.60 12.83 20.55
C SER A 99 -1.90 12.23 19.98
N ILE A 100 -1.79 11.02 19.44
CA ILE A 100 -2.91 10.15 19.07
C ILE A 100 -2.76 8.82 19.82
N PRO A 101 -3.38 8.69 21.01
CA PRO A 101 -3.21 7.49 21.82
C PRO A 101 -3.60 6.18 21.14
N SER A 102 -4.65 6.21 20.31
CA SER A 102 -5.17 5.02 19.62
C SER A 102 -4.17 4.34 18.69
N VAL A 103 -3.19 5.07 18.18
CA VAL A 103 -2.09 4.54 17.36
C VAL A 103 -0.71 4.72 18.03
N ASN A 104 -0.71 5.00 19.33
CA ASN A 104 0.50 5.23 20.13
C ASN A 104 1.46 6.25 19.49
N GLN A 105 0.88 7.32 18.91
CA GLN A 105 1.62 8.39 18.26
C GLN A 105 1.83 9.55 19.23
N VAL A 106 3.01 10.13 19.18
CA VAL A 106 3.36 11.37 19.88
C VAL A 106 3.98 12.34 18.88
N GLN A 107 3.47 13.56 18.82
CA GLN A 107 4.09 14.64 18.07
C GLN A 107 4.99 15.45 18.99
N ILE A 108 6.24 15.62 18.61
CA ILE A 108 7.23 16.37 19.40
C ILE A 108 7.77 17.57 18.65
N LYS A 109 8.17 18.59 19.42
CA LYS A 109 8.97 19.71 18.93
C LYS A 109 10.40 19.57 19.46
N ILE A 110 11.37 19.57 18.53
CA ILE A 110 12.80 19.49 18.85
C ILE A 110 13.46 20.87 18.77
N PRO A 111 14.71 21.05 19.26
CA PRO A 111 15.49 22.28 19.07
C PRO A 111 15.58 22.71 17.60
N GLU A 112 15.79 24.00 17.37
CA GLU A 112 15.85 24.55 16.03
C GLU A 112 16.96 23.90 15.17
N THR A 113 16.57 23.40 14.00
CA THR A 113 17.46 22.75 13.03
C THR A 113 16.98 22.99 11.58
N ASP A 114 17.82 22.71 10.60
CA ASP A 114 17.42 22.66 9.19
C ASP A 114 16.74 21.30 8.84
N TYR A 115 16.29 21.14 7.61
CA TYR A 115 15.62 19.93 7.17
C TYR A 115 16.51 18.69 7.27
N GLN A 116 17.79 18.82 6.94
CA GLN A 116 18.75 17.72 7.05
C GLN A 116 19.02 17.32 8.51
N GLY A 117 19.05 18.29 9.42
CA GLY A 117 19.13 18.04 10.87
C GLY A 117 17.89 17.35 11.39
N LEU A 118 16.69 17.75 10.91
CA LEU A 118 15.43 17.09 11.22
C LEU A 118 15.43 15.63 10.77
N LYS A 119 15.89 15.35 9.55
CA LYS A 119 16.02 13.98 9.00
C LYS A 119 16.96 13.12 9.85
N ARG A 120 18.16 13.61 10.18
CA ARG A 120 19.09 12.88 11.06
C ARG A 120 18.47 12.57 12.42
N THR A 121 17.67 13.49 12.97
CA THR A 121 16.97 13.23 14.24
C THR A 121 15.91 12.14 14.08
N ILE A 122 15.20 12.10 12.96
CA ILE A 122 14.24 11.03 12.64
C ILE A 122 14.97 9.68 12.56
N GLU A 123 16.09 9.59 11.85
CA GLU A 123 16.91 8.38 11.74
C GLU A 123 17.36 7.88 13.15
N ILE A 124 17.86 8.76 14.00
CA ILE A 124 18.25 8.42 15.38
C ILE A 124 17.06 7.87 16.18
N ILE A 125 15.87 8.42 16.00
CA ILE A 125 14.65 7.96 16.68
C ILE A 125 14.24 6.57 16.15
N GLU A 126 14.31 6.35 14.85
CA GLU A 126 13.90 5.09 14.22
C GLU A 126 14.80 3.90 14.56
N GLU A 127 16.06 4.15 14.96
CA GLU A 127 16.98 3.13 15.48
C GLU A 127 16.64 2.65 16.91
N LYS A 128 15.70 3.31 17.61
CA LYS A 128 15.35 2.95 18.99
C LYS A 128 14.37 1.79 19.03
N GLU A 129 14.65 0.85 19.92
CA GLU A 129 13.73 -0.25 20.22
C GLU A 129 12.35 0.30 20.65
N GLY A 130 11.28 -0.32 20.17
CA GLY A 130 9.90 0.12 20.43
C GLY A 130 9.44 1.31 19.59
N VAL A 131 10.25 1.82 18.64
CA VAL A 131 9.81 2.80 17.64
C VAL A 131 9.43 2.07 16.36
N LEU A 132 8.18 2.21 15.93
CA LEU A 132 7.70 1.67 14.66
C LEU A 132 8.19 2.52 13.48
N ALA A 133 7.99 3.84 13.56
CA ALA A 133 8.46 4.79 12.57
C ALA A 133 8.46 6.21 13.13
N ALA A 134 9.18 7.12 12.46
CA ALA A 134 9.10 8.56 12.71
C ALA A 134 9.04 9.34 11.39
N THR A 135 8.31 10.45 11.35
CA THR A 135 8.11 11.26 10.14
C THR A 135 8.23 12.75 10.40
N SER A 136 8.68 13.49 9.39
CA SER A 136 8.49 14.95 9.34
C SER A 136 7.08 15.25 8.84
N ASP A 137 6.50 16.36 9.26
CA ASP A 137 5.21 16.82 8.72
C ASP A 137 5.42 17.68 7.48
N ILE A 138 5.35 17.05 6.30
CA ILE A 138 5.44 17.71 4.99
C ILE A 138 4.13 18.43 4.70
N VAL A 139 4.24 19.64 4.19
CA VAL A 139 3.11 20.54 3.95
C VAL A 139 3.08 20.96 2.48
N MET A 140 1.93 20.82 1.87
CA MET A 140 1.75 21.15 0.45
C MET A 140 0.57 22.10 0.25
N PRO A 141 0.68 23.03 -0.72
CA PRO A 141 -0.44 23.88 -1.07
C PRO A 141 -1.52 23.06 -1.79
N ILE A 142 -2.77 23.31 -1.43
CA ILE A 142 -3.94 22.79 -2.16
C ILE A 142 -4.65 23.93 -2.89
N ASP A 143 -5.03 23.69 -4.13
CA ASP A 143 -5.85 24.62 -4.89
C ASP A 143 -7.33 24.36 -4.64
N MET A 144 -7.92 25.20 -3.79
CA MET A 144 -9.36 25.19 -3.52
C MET A 144 -10.13 26.20 -4.37
N SER A 145 -9.42 27.00 -5.18
CA SER A 145 -10.04 28.15 -5.89
C SER A 145 -10.84 27.72 -7.14
N SER A 146 -10.70 26.49 -7.58
CA SER A 146 -11.17 26.04 -8.88
C SER A 146 -12.54 25.36 -8.88
N ARG A 147 -13.07 25.04 -7.71
CA ARG A 147 -14.35 24.33 -7.63
C ARG A 147 -15.49 25.28 -7.79
N LYS A 148 -16.29 25.08 -8.84
CA LYS A 148 -17.53 25.81 -9.08
C LYS A 148 -18.46 25.62 -7.88
N GLU A 149 -19.16 26.70 -7.49
CA GLU A 149 -20.35 26.52 -6.63
C GLU A 149 -21.38 25.74 -7.42
N PHE A 150 -21.82 24.61 -6.88
CA PHE A 150 -22.82 23.79 -7.52
C PHE A 150 -24.18 24.48 -7.44
N LYS A 151 -24.90 24.50 -8.56
CA LYS A 151 -26.31 24.80 -8.56
C LYS A 151 -27.07 23.50 -8.37
N ALA A 152 -27.44 23.20 -7.12
CA ALA A 152 -28.15 21.99 -6.78
C ALA A 152 -29.51 21.88 -7.51
N GLU A 153 -29.75 20.70 -8.07
CA GLU A 153 -31.08 20.35 -8.61
C GLU A 153 -31.99 19.80 -7.50
N ASN A 154 -33.29 19.73 -7.78
CA ASN A 154 -34.33 19.36 -6.81
C ASN A 154 -34.03 18.04 -6.07
N PRO A 155 -33.95 18.02 -4.72
CA PRO A 155 -33.59 16.83 -3.96
C PRO A 155 -34.59 15.68 -3.96
N LYS A 156 -35.81 15.88 -4.48
CA LYS A 156 -36.90 14.89 -4.46
C LYS A 156 -37.24 14.29 -5.83
N LYS A 157 -36.38 14.50 -6.83
CA LYS A 157 -36.57 13.97 -8.18
C LYS A 157 -35.68 12.77 -8.40
N ASP A 158 -36.14 11.81 -9.20
CA ASP A 158 -35.30 10.70 -9.69
C ASP A 158 -34.33 11.18 -10.77
N TYR A 159 -33.06 10.88 -10.58
CA TYR A 159 -31.98 11.23 -11.48
C TYR A 159 -31.10 10.02 -11.88
N THR A 160 -31.59 8.80 -11.65
CA THR A 160 -30.85 7.57 -11.99
C THR A 160 -30.47 7.54 -13.49
N ASN A 161 -31.32 8.11 -14.35
CA ASN A 161 -31.04 8.24 -15.77
C ASN A 161 -29.94 9.27 -16.13
N LYS A 162 -29.49 10.11 -15.19
CA LYS A 162 -28.37 11.02 -15.36
C LYS A 162 -27.06 10.42 -14.83
N ALA A 163 -27.15 9.36 -14.03
CA ALA A 163 -26.02 8.64 -13.46
C ALA A 163 -25.69 7.40 -14.30
N ASP A 164 -25.51 7.59 -15.61
CA ASP A 164 -25.24 6.51 -16.59
C ASP A 164 -23.89 5.80 -16.34
N TRP A 165 -23.01 6.46 -15.58
CA TRP A 165 -21.76 5.86 -15.11
C TRP A 165 -21.99 4.56 -14.31
N TYR A 166 -23.14 4.43 -13.65
CA TYR A 166 -23.50 3.24 -12.87
C TYR A 166 -23.52 1.97 -13.74
N GLN A 167 -24.15 2.03 -14.91
CA GLN A 167 -24.18 0.91 -15.86
C GLN A 167 -22.83 0.75 -16.58
N LYS A 168 -22.13 1.86 -16.87
CA LYS A 168 -20.84 1.81 -17.58
C LYS A 168 -19.77 0.99 -16.84
N ILE A 169 -19.78 0.99 -15.50
CA ILE A 169 -18.88 0.20 -14.67
C ILE A 169 -19.48 -1.16 -14.28
N GLY A 170 -20.73 -1.46 -14.64
CA GLY A 170 -21.41 -2.71 -14.31
C GLY A 170 -21.87 -2.81 -12.86
N ALA A 171 -22.15 -1.68 -12.18
CA ALA A 171 -22.55 -1.64 -10.77
C ALA A 171 -23.88 -2.36 -10.48
N GLU A 172 -24.79 -2.44 -11.46
CA GLU A 172 -26.03 -3.22 -11.38
C GLU A 172 -25.80 -4.70 -11.13
N SER A 173 -24.59 -5.21 -11.40
CA SER A 173 -24.24 -6.60 -11.13
C SER A 173 -24.32 -6.94 -9.64
N PHE A 174 -24.14 -5.99 -8.74
CA PHE A 174 -24.29 -6.20 -7.30
C PHE A 174 -25.71 -6.58 -6.87
N GLU A 175 -26.72 -6.20 -7.62
CA GLU A 175 -28.13 -6.51 -7.33
C GLU A 175 -28.44 -8.03 -7.34
N GLN A 176 -27.56 -8.82 -7.96
CA GLN A 176 -27.69 -10.28 -8.03
C GLN A 176 -27.10 -10.99 -6.80
N TYR A 177 -26.40 -10.26 -5.93
CA TYR A 177 -25.70 -10.81 -4.78
C TYR A 177 -26.27 -10.32 -3.46
N LYS A 178 -26.15 -11.16 -2.45
CA LYS A 178 -26.42 -10.74 -1.06
C LYS A 178 -25.16 -10.07 -0.50
N THR A 179 -25.21 -8.78 -0.30
CA THR A 179 -24.12 -8.01 0.30
C THR A 179 -24.20 -8.00 1.82
N SER A 180 -23.08 -8.19 2.50
CA SER A 180 -22.93 -7.88 3.92
C SER A 180 -22.76 -6.38 4.12
N HIS A 181 -23.09 -5.88 5.31
CA HIS A 181 -22.85 -4.48 5.64
C HIS A 181 -21.33 -4.21 5.72
N ILE A 182 -20.87 -3.09 5.17
CA ILE A 182 -19.46 -2.69 5.14
C ILE A 182 -19.28 -1.21 5.45
N ASN A 183 -18.19 -0.87 6.14
CA ASN A 183 -17.82 0.51 6.42
C ASN A 183 -16.82 1.01 5.36
N VAL A 184 -17.05 2.21 4.84
CA VAL A 184 -16.21 2.88 3.83
C VAL A 184 -15.84 4.26 4.33
N GLY A 185 -14.55 4.57 4.34
CA GLY A 185 -14.01 5.88 4.68
C GLY A 185 -13.94 6.81 3.46
N VAL A 186 -14.23 8.07 3.67
CA VAL A 186 -14.06 9.13 2.68
C VAL A 186 -13.27 10.27 3.31
N VAL A 187 -12.01 10.41 2.93
CA VAL A 187 -11.15 11.53 3.35
C VAL A 187 -11.18 12.58 2.25
N ASP A 188 -11.89 13.66 2.48
CA ASP A 188 -12.18 14.67 1.46
C ASP A 188 -12.42 16.06 2.08
N VAL A 189 -12.90 17.00 1.30
CA VAL A 189 -13.24 18.36 1.75
C VAL A 189 -14.70 18.68 1.54
N GLY A 190 -15.36 19.09 2.62
CA GLY A 190 -16.75 19.56 2.61
C GLY A 190 -17.79 18.48 2.45
N PHE A 191 -18.54 18.27 3.51
CA PHE A 191 -19.60 17.28 3.57
C PHE A 191 -20.93 17.92 4.01
N ASP A 192 -22.02 17.46 3.40
CA ASP A 192 -23.37 17.61 3.93
C ASP A 192 -23.76 16.34 4.69
N PHE A 193 -23.45 16.29 5.98
CA PHE A 193 -23.74 15.15 6.84
C PHE A 193 -25.26 14.94 7.09
N ASN A 194 -26.12 15.79 6.55
CA ASN A 194 -27.57 15.69 6.65
C ASN A 194 -28.25 15.46 5.29
N HIS A 195 -27.50 15.05 4.26
CA HIS A 195 -28.06 14.83 2.94
C HIS A 195 -29.06 13.66 2.95
N ALA A 196 -30.25 13.84 2.36
CA ALA A 196 -31.34 12.87 2.47
C ALA A 196 -31.02 11.51 1.78
N ASP A 197 -30.21 11.54 0.72
CA ASP A 197 -29.95 10.37 -0.12
C ASP A 197 -28.64 9.64 0.21
N VAL A 198 -27.83 10.16 1.11
CA VAL A 198 -26.58 9.52 1.52
C VAL A 198 -26.36 9.69 3.02
N ASP A 199 -26.10 8.57 3.71
CA ASP A 199 -25.83 8.58 5.14
C ASP A 199 -24.31 8.64 5.37
N ILE A 200 -23.83 9.78 5.89
CA ILE A 200 -22.41 10.02 6.18
C ILE A 200 -22.25 10.28 7.67
N VAL A 201 -21.42 9.48 8.33
CA VAL A 201 -21.03 9.69 9.73
C VAL A 201 -19.83 10.62 9.79
N ASP A 202 -19.95 11.71 10.55
CA ASP A 202 -18.89 12.71 10.72
C ASP A 202 -17.77 12.19 11.63
N LEU A 203 -16.56 12.11 11.12
CA LEU A 203 -15.34 11.77 11.86
C LEU A 203 -14.48 13.00 12.17
N SER A 204 -14.80 14.13 11.57
CA SER A 204 -14.05 15.36 11.73
C SER A 204 -14.71 16.27 12.76
N ASN A 205 -13.90 16.98 13.54
CA ASN A 205 -14.42 18.08 14.38
C ASN A 205 -14.46 19.42 13.63
N ILE A 206 -14.16 19.42 12.33
CA ILE A 206 -14.09 20.59 11.47
C ILE A 206 -15.26 20.51 10.48
N ARG A 207 -15.98 21.58 10.29
CA ARG A 207 -17.07 21.67 9.32
C ARG A 207 -16.80 22.77 8.33
N SER A 208 -16.46 22.40 7.11
CA SER A 208 -16.49 23.35 6.00
C SER A 208 -17.93 23.68 5.64
N GLN A 209 -18.27 24.96 5.64
CA GLN A 209 -19.63 25.41 5.27
C GLN A 209 -19.78 25.69 3.77
N LYS A 210 -18.68 25.81 3.03
CA LYS A 210 -18.66 26.33 1.66
C LYS A 210 -18.33 25.29 0.58
N LYS A 211 -17.90 24.10 0.95
CA LYS A 211 -17.49 23.06 0.02
C LYS A 211 -18.33 21.82 0.26
N ASP A 212 -18.59 21.04 -0.77
CA ASP A 212 -19.40 19.82 -0.70
C ASP A 212 -18.89 18.72 -1.66
N HIS A 213 -17.60 18.78 -1.99
CA HIS A 213 -16.98 17.78 -2.84
C HIS A 213 -16.99 16.39 -2.21
N GLY A 214 -16.74 16.29 -0.89
CA GLY A 214 -16.87 15.05 -0.16
C GLY A 214 -18.31 14.47 -0.18
N THR A 215 -19.35 15.36 -0.22
CA THR A 215 -20.73 14.91 -0.43
C THR A 215 -20.92 14.28 -1.81
N HIS A 216 -20.32 14.87 -2.85
CA HIS A 216 -20.42 14.35 -4.22
C HIS A 216 -19.73 12.99 -4.34
N VAL A 217 -18.54 12.87 -3.80
CA VAL A 217 -17.76 11.61 -3.72
C VAL A 217 -18.51 10.54 -2.95
N ALA A 218 -19.07 10.88 -1.78
CA ALA A 218 -19.83 9.96 -0.94
C ALA A 218 -21.08 9.42 -1.66
N GLY A 219 -21.78 10.26 -2.41
CA GLY A 219 -22.94 9.85 -3.19
C GLY A 219 -22.62 8.84 -4.28
N ILE A 220 -21.46 8.96 -4.95
CA ILE A 220 -21.01 7.97 -5.94
C ILE A 220 -20.80 6.61 -5.26
N ILE A 221 -20.20 6.57 -4.07
CA ILE A 221 -19.96 5.32 -3.35
C ILE A 221 -21.26 4.70 -2.89
N GLY A 222 -22.12 5.46 -2.15
CA GLY A 222 -23.16 4.88 -1.35
C GLY A 222 -24.46 5.68 -1.25
N ALA A 223 -24.87 6.42 -2.30
CA ALA A 223 -26.22 6.96 -2.36
C ALA A 223 -27.24 5.82 -2.31
N LYS A 224 -28.34 6.05 -1.60
CA LYS A 224 -29.38 5.05 -1.31
C LYS A 224 -30.09 4.60 -2.58
N HIS A 225 -30.29 3.28 -2.73
CA HIS A 225 -31.16 2.75 -3.79
C HIS A 225 -32.64 2.93 -3.35
N ASN A 226 -33.20 4.05 -3.74
CA ASN A 226 -34.55 4.43 -3.37
C ASN A 226 -35.33 5.00 -4.59
N SER A 227 -36.42 5.69 -4.40
CA SER A 227 -37.26 6.19 -5.50
C SER A 227 -36.93 7.62 -5.96
N TYR A 228 -35.82 8.19 -5.50
CA TYR A 228 -35.37 9.54 -5.89
C TYR A 228 -33.85 9.61 -5.87
N GLY A 229 -33.28 10.68 -6.43
CA GLY A 229 -31.87 10.89 -6.46
C GLY A 229 -31.13 9.97 -7.44
N ILE A 230 -30.01 9.42 -6.99
CA ILE A 230 -29.18 8.50 -7.76
C ILE A 230 -28.97 7.20 -6.98
N ASN A 231 -28.51 6.16 -7.67
CA ASN A 231 -27.98 4.96 -7.02
C ASN A 231 -26.46 5.08 -6.89
N GLY A 232 -25.93 4.98 -5.68
CA GLY A 232 -24.50 4.77 -5.44
C GLY A 232 -24.07 3.37 -5.87
N VAL A 233 -22.77 3.14 -6.01
CA VAL A 233 -22.25 1.82 -6.40
C VAL A 233 -22.71 0.73 -5.44
N LEU A 234 -22.73 1.02 -4.13
CA LEU A 234 -23.16 0.08 -3.09
C LEU A 234 -24.04 0.77 -2.05
N SER A 235 -25.30 0.35 -1.91
CA SER A 235 -26.23 0.95 -0.93
C SER A 235 -26.10 0.38 0.50
N ASN A 236 -25.62 -0.86 0.66
CA ASN A 236 -25.48 -1.53 1.97
C ASN A 236 -24.13 -1.20 2.64
N CYS A 237 -23.85 0.07 2.86
CA CYS A 237 -22.64 0.54 3.51
C CYS A 237 -22.92 1.70 4.48
N THR A 238 -22.03 1.87 5.46
CA THR A 238 -21.94 3.13 6.22
C THR A 238 -20.74 3.91 5.71
N LEU A 239 -20.97 5.16 5.31
CA LEU A 239 -19.92 6.07 4.90
C LEU A 239 -19.45 6.89 6.11
N TYR A 240 -18.14 6.92 6.31
CA TYR A 240 -17.47 7.73 7.32
C TYR A 240 -16.72 8.86 6.64
N GLY A 241 -17.17 10.09 6.82
CA GLY A 241 -16.57 11.28 6.22
C GLY A 241 -15.58 11.97 7.16
N TYR A 242 -14.34 12.16 6.71
CA TYR A 242 -13.37 13.00 7.40
C TYR A 242 -13.09 14.25 6.56
N ASP A 243 -13.58 15.42 7.06
CA ASP A 243 -13.33 16.72 6.41
C ASP A 243 -11.91 17.19 6.76
N CYS A 244 -11.02 17.12 5.79
CA CYS A 244 -9.62 17.50 5.93
C CYS A 244 -9.34 18.97 5.53
N LEU A 245 -10.39 19.79 5.38
CA LEU A 245 -10.21 21.19 4.99
C LEU A 245 -9.48 21.98 6.08
N PRO A 246 -8.34 22.59 5.77
CA PRO A 246 -7.71 23.55 6.68
C PRO A 246 -8.61 24.78 6.85
N ASP A 247 -8.34 25.56 7.89
CA ASP A 247 -9.10 26.77 8.21
C ASP A 247 -9.37 27.62 6.96
N GLU A 248 -10.63 27.83 6.62
CA GLU A 248 -11.09 28.59 5.44
C GLU A 248 -10.53 30.03 5.39
N ASN A 249 -10.05 30.54 6.51
CA ASN A 249 -9.49 31.89 6.61
C ASN A 249 -7.98 31.95 6.30
N GLN A 250 -7.31 30.82 6.13
CA GLN A 250 -5.88 30.75 5.80
C GLN A 250 -5.68 30.64 4.29
N LYS A 251 -4.93 31.57 3.71
CA LYS A 251 -4.51 31.54 2.29
C LYS A 251 -3.00 31.77 2.20
N PRO A 252 -2.25 30.99 1.39
CA PRO A 252 -2.73 29.86 0.60
C PRO A 252 -3.19 28.72 1.51
N TYR A 253 -4.14 27.91 1.02
CA TYR A 253 -4.55 26.70 1.74
C TYR A 253 -3.38 25.72 1.75
N MET A 254 -2.92 25.39 2.95
CA MET A 254 -1.83 24.44 3.14
C MET A 254 -2.41 23.18 3.81
N MET A 255 -2.06 22.03 3.30
CA MET A 255 -2.44 20.73 3.85
C MET A 255 -1.19 20.00 4.30
N SER A 256 -1.17 19.54 5.55
CA SER A 256 -0.09 18.73 6.08
C SER A 256 -0.37 17.24 5.90
N GLN A 257 0.69 16.45 5.83
CA GLN A 257 0.58 15.00 5.81
C GLN A 257 -0.07 14.48 7.09
N SER A 258 0.25 15.04 8.24
CA SER A 258 -0.36 14.68 9.53
C SER A 258 -1.88 14.85 9.50
N CYS A 259 -2.41 15.94 8.95
CA CYS A 259 -3.86 16.16 8.84
C CYS A 259 -4.54 15.05 8.01
N MET A 260 -3.91 14.62 6.92
CA MET A 260 -4.42 13.55 6.07
C MET A 260 -4.29 12.18 6.74
N LEU A 261 -3.22 11.97 7.50
CA LEU A 261 -3.02 10.77 8.32
C LEU A 261 -4.12 10.62 9.38
N TYR A 262 -4.55 11.70 10.04
CA TYR A 262 -5.66 11.65 11.00
C TYR A 262 -6.95 11.10 10.35
N GLY A 263 -7.18 11.44 9.08
CA GLY A 263 -8.30 10.88 8.31
C GLY A 263 -8.17 9.37 8.08
N LEU A 264 -6.96 8.89 7.76
CA LEU A 264 -6.67 7.47 7.60
C LEU A 264 -6.93 6.72 8.92
N ILE A 265 -6.33 7.19 10.02
CA ILE A 265 -6.47 6.60 11.35
C ILE A 265 -7.95 6.54 11.75
N ALA A 266 -8.66 7.66 11.65
CA ALA A 266 -10.06 7.73 12.04
C ALA A 266 -10.95 6.76 11.25
N CYS A 267 -10.68 6.56 9.96
CA CYS A 267 -11.40 5.60 9.13
C CYS A 267 -11.06 4.15 9.53
N VAL A 268 -9.79 3.82 9.71
CA VAL A 268 -9.37 2.45 10.12
C VAL A 268 -9.93 2.11 11.50
N GLU A 269 -9.91 3.01 12.47
CA GLU A 269 -10.53 2.83 13.79
C GLU A 269 -12.04 2.54 13.74
N LYS A 270 -12.72 2.98 12.70
CA LYS A 270 -14.12 2.64 12.45
C LYS A 270 -14.33 1.35 11.68
N GLY A 271 -13.27 0.60 11.45
CA GLY A 271 -13.30 -0.65 10.68
C GLY A 271 -13.66 -0.43 9.21
N CYS A 272 -13.30 0.73 8.64
CA CYS A 272 -13.46 0.97 7.22
C CYS A 272 -12.52 0.05 6.43
N LYS A 273 -13.09 -0.79 5.59
CA LYS A 273 -12.34 -1.70 4.71
C LYS A 273 -11.77 -1.01 3.47
N VAL A 274 -12.46 0.00 2.99
CA VAL A 274 -12.05 0.79 1.83
C VAL A 274 -12.03 2.26 2.23
N ILE A 275 -10.93 2.95 1.91
CA ILE A 275 -10.76 4.36 2.25
C ILE A 275 -10.47 5.14 0.99
N ASN A 276 -11.38 6.01 0.60
CA ASN A 276 -11.28 6.83 -0.60
C ASN A 276 -10.60 8.17 -0.32
N TYR A 277 -9.59 8.50 -1.12
CA TYR A 277 -8.89 9.78 -1.16
C TYR A 277 -9.12 10.45 -2.52
N SER A 278 -10.16 11.27 -2.63
CA SER A 278 -10.40 12.09 -3.83
C SER A 278 -9.78 13.48 -3.70
N VAL A 279 -8.70 13.57 -2.98
CA VAL A 279 -7.90 14.77 -2.76
C VAL A 279 -6.47 14.55 -3.22
N GLY A 280 -5.80 15.64 -3.58
CA GLY A 280 -4.41 15.62 -4.01
C GLY A 280 -3.82 17.02 -3.94
N PHE A 281 -2.51 17.11 -4.04
CA PHE A 281 -1.84 18.38 -4.10
C PHE A 281 -2.02 19.04 -5.47
N SER A 282 -2.30 20.32 -5.46
CA SER A 282 -2.25 21.14 -6.66
C SER A 282 -0.89 21.80 -6.70
N VAL A 283 0.02 21.25 -7.48
CA VAL A 283 1.31 21.88 -7.74
C VAL A 283 1.13 22.78 -8.94
N ASP A 284 1.74 23.97 -8.90
CA ASP A 284 1.84 24.89 -10.03
C ASP A 284 2.47 24.20 -11.26
N GLU A 285 2.86 24.92 -12.29
CA GLU A 285 3.42 24.39 -13.54
C GLU A 285 4.60 23.40 -13.38
N LYS A 286 5.26 23.39 -12.23
CA LYS A 286 6.39 22.48 -11.96
C LYS A 286 5.90 21.14 -11.44
N ASN A 287 6.47 20.08 -11.97
CA ASN A 287 6.35 18.76 -11.39
C ASN A 287 7.01 18.72 -10.01
N LEU A 288 6.54 17.82 -9.16
CA LEU A 288 7.31 17.42 -7.98
C LEU A 288 8.68 16.91 -8.41
N THR A 289 9.73 17.32 -7.71
CA THR A 289 11.06 16.76 -7.91
C THR A 289 11.10 15.31 -7.42
N ASP A 290 12.09 14.54 -7.88
CA ASP A 290 12.26 13.15 -7.43
C ASP A 290 12.49 13.08 -5.92
N ILE A 291 13.18 14.07 -5.33
CA ILE A 291 13.37 14.17 -3.88
C ILE A 291 12.02 14.42 -3.16
N GLU A 292 11.19 15.32 -3.66
CA GLU A 292 9.87 15.57 -3.07
C GLU A 292 8.98 14.31 -3.14
N LYS A 293 9.01 13.60 -4.26
CA LYS A 293 8.27 12.33 -4.42
C LYS A 293 8.80 11.25 -3.49
N TYR A 294 10.13 11.13 -3.40
CA TYR A 294 10.78 10.16 -2.51
C TYR A 294 10.38 10.37 -1.05
N GLU A 295 10.54 11.59 -0.53
CA GLU A 295 10.22 11.91 0.86
C GLU A 295 8.74 11.74 1.19
N MET A 296 7.86 12.14 0.27
CA MET A 296 6.43 11.91 0.43
C MET A 296 6.07 10.44 0.41
N GLY A 297 6.60 9.68 -0.54
CA GLY A 297 6.35 8.25 -0.65
C GLY A 297 6.84 7.49 0.58
N ASN A 298 8.04 7.83 1.07
CA ASN A 298 8.59 7.24 2.29
C ASN A 298 7.70 7.51 3.51
N ASN A 299 7.28 8.76 3.74
CA ASN A 299 6.38 9.08 4.85
C ASN A 299 5.02 8.36 4.72
N TRP A 300 4.42 8.33 3.52
CA TRP A 300 3.14 7.65 3.33
C TRP A 300 3.23 6.12 3.45
N SER A 301 4.34 5.53 3.05
CA SER A 301 4.58 4.11 3.28
C SER A 301 4.76 3.78 4.77
N LYS A 302 5.40 4.67 5.56
CA LYS A 302 5.44 4.56 7.02
C LYS A 302 4.04 4.55 7.64
N TYR A 303 3.15 5.41 7.16
CA TYR A 303 1.76 5.44 7.64
C TYR A 303 1.00 4.15 7.29
N MET A 304 1.17 3.64 6.07
CA MET A 304 0.60 2.34 5.67
C MET A 304 1.19 1.22 6.52
N TYR A 305 2.50 1.17 6.69
CA TYR A 305 3.18 0.19 7.54
C TYR A 305 2.58 0.16 8.95
N ILE A 306 2.49 1.31 9.63
CA ILE A 306 1.97 1.43 10.98
C ILE A 306 0.53 0.88 11.07
N MET A 307 -0.33 1.25 10.13
CA MET A 307 -1.72 0.83 10.15
C MET A 307 -1.89 -0.67 9.89
N LEU A 308 -1.10 -1.24 8.97
CA LEU A 308 -1.11 -2.66 8.65
C LEU A 308 -0.48 -3.51 9.78
N HIS A 309 0.59 -3.02 10.39
CA HIS A 309 1.19 -3.63 11.58
C HIS A 309 0.17 -3.73 12.72
N ARG A 310 -0.52 -2.65 13.03
CA ARG A 310 -1.55 -2.60 14.09
C ARG A 310 -2.77 -3.46 13.76
N ALA A 311 -3.17 -3.52 12.50
CA ALA A 311 -4.21 -4.42 12.02
C ALA A 311 -3.80 -5.91 12.11
N LYS A 312 -2.51 -6.20 12.38
CA LYS A 312 -1.97 -7.56 12.46
C LYS A 312 -2.39 -8.41 11.27
N ILE A 313 -2.29 -7.85 10.06
CA ILE A 313 -2.85 -8.45 8.85
C ILE A 313 -2.39 -9.89 8.58
N ARG A 314 -1.20 -10.26 9.03
CA ARG A 314 -0.67 -11.63 8.91
C ARG A 314 -1.13 -12.58 10.03
N GLN A 315 -1.73 -12.07 11.11
CA GLN A 315 -2.11 -12.85 12.30
C GLN A 315 -3.62 -12.94 12.51
N SER A 316 -4.38 -11.90 12.14
CA SER A 316 -5.81 -11.75 12.48
C SER A 316 -6.76 -12.37 11.46
N GLY A 317 -6.27 -13.06 10.44
CA GLY A 317 -7.11 -13.59 9.36
C GLY A 317 -7.83 -12.48 8.58
N ASN A 318 -7.18 -11.34 8.37
CA ASN A 318 -7.63 -10.20 7.57
C ASN A 318 -8.86 -9.44 8.11
N LYS A 319 -9.24 -9.68 9.37
CA LYS A 319 -10.43 -9.03 9.95
C LYS A 319 -10.36 -7.51 9.91
N ASP A 320 -9.17 -6.94 10.17
CA ASP A 320 -8.93 -5.50 10.24
C ASP A 320 -8.16 -4.95 9.03
N ASP A 321 -7.98 -5.76 7.99
CA ASP A 321 -7.34 -5.37 6.73
C ASP A 321 -8.16 -4.31 5.97
N PHE A 322 -7.49 -3.47 5.21
CA PHE A 322 -8.09 -2.35 4.46
C PHE A 322 -7.32 -2.05 3.18
N ILE A 323 -7.97 -1.33 2.25
CA ILE A 323 -7.33 -0.76 1.06
C ILE A 323 -7.59 0.73 0.95
N VAL A 324 -6.68 1.41 0.26
CA VAL A 324 -6.79 2.83 -0.07
C VAL A 324 -7.02 3.00 -1.56
N VAL A 325 -7.98 3.84 -1.91
CA VAL A 325 -8.29 4.21 -3.29
C VAL A 325 -8.05 5.70 -3.46
N GLN A 326 -7.05 6.07 -4.24
CA GLN A 326 -6.67 7.48 -4.46
C GLN A 326 -6.92 7.91 -5.88
N ALA A 327 -7.50 9.11 -6.05
CA ALA A 327 -7.60 9.78 -7.34
C ALA A 327 -6.20 10.13 -7.89
N ALA A 328 -5.96 9.87 -9.18
CA ALA A 328 -4.67 10.12 -9.83
C ALA A 328 -4.31 11.62 -9.94
N GLY A 329 -5.30 12.51 -9.80
CA GLY A 329 -5.13 13.95 -9.91
C GLY A 329 -5.44 14.49 -11.31
N ASN A 330 -5.64 15.81 -11.39
CA ASN A 330 -6.17 16.49 -12.57
C ASN A 330 -5.17 17.49 -13.17
N GLY A 331 -3.91 17.10 -13.29
CA GLY A 331 -2.89 17.91 -13.92
C GLY A 331 -2.56 19.20 -13.18
N TYR A 332 -2.35 20.30 -13.91
CA TYR A 332 -2.00 21.60 -13.35
C TYR A 332 -2.69 22.73 -14.08
N ARG A 333 -2.78 23.91 -13.44
CA ARG A 333 -3.29 25.14 -14.02
C ARG A 333 -2.17 26.12 -14.33
N LYS A 334 -2.22 26.73 -15.52
CA LYS A 334 -1.31 27.81 -15.89
C LYS A 334 -2.02 29.15 -15.82
N ASN A 335 -1.48 30.12 -15.04
CA ASN A 335 -1.96 31.50 -14.96
C ASN A 335 -3.46 31.66 -14.65
N LYS A 336 -4.04 30.81 -13.79
CA LYS A 336 -5.48 30.79 -13.47
C LYS A 336 -6.41 30.56 -14.67
N ILE A 337 -5.88 30.26 -15.85
CA ILE A 337 -6.61 30.00 -17.08
C ILE A 337 -6.61 28.51 -17.36
N ALA A 338 -7.69 28.01 -17.89
CA ALA A 338 -8.16 26.65 -18.02
C ALA A 338 -7.36 25.71 -18.95
N ASN A 339 -6.05 25.75 -18.99
CA ASN A 339 -5.26 24.74 -19.67
C ASN A 339 -4.74 23.69 -18.66
N ILE A 340 -5.65 22.93 -18.10
CA ILE A 340 -5.29 21.78 -17.27
C ILE A 340 -4.87 20.66 -18.22
N LYS A 341 -3.66 20.13 -17.99
CA LYS A 341 -3.16 18.94 -18.69
C LYS A 341 -2.74 17.92 -17.67
N GLY A 342 -3.05 16.66 -17.92
CA GLY A 342 -2.57 15.54 -17.12
C GLY A 342 -1.05 15.47 -17.09
N ARG A 343 -0.53 14.86 -16.05
CA ARG A 343 0.89 14.55 -15.82
C ARG A 343 1.04 13.16 -15.26
N ASP A 344 2.25 12.79 -14.84
CA ASP A 344 2.46 11.58 -14.07
C ASP A 344 1.69 11.62 -12.74
N ALA A 345 1.04 10.51 -12.37
CA ALA A 345 0.18 10.42 -11.21
C ALA A 345 0.92 10.70 -9.90
N SER A 346 2.22 10.43 -9.82
CA SER A 346 3.04 10.76 -8.64
C SER A 346 3.04 12.25 -8.29
N ASN A 347 2.73 13.14 -9.26
CA ASN A 347 2.58 14.57 -8.99
C ASN A 347 1.33 14.92 -8.17
N THR A 348 0.45 13.97 -7.90
CA THR A 348 -0.70 14.15 -6.99
C THR A 348 -0.28 14.06 -5.53
N GLY A 349 0.88 13.47 -5.25
CA GLY A 349 1.35 13.24 -3.89
C GLY A 349 0.71 12.01 -3.24
N PHE A 350 0.82 11.91 -1.93
CA PHE A 350 0.29 10.83 -1.10
C PHE A 350 0.74 9.42 -1.53
N PHE A 351 -0.18 8.46 -1.58
CA PHE A 351 0.08 7.06 -1.92
C PHE A 351 0.62 6.88 -3.34
N ALA A 352 0.30 7.79 -4.28
CA ALA A 352 0.84 7.74 -5.64
C ALA A 352 2.36 7.98 -5.70
N CYS A 353 2.96 8.53 -4.65
CA CYS A 353 4.41 8.67 -4.54
C CYS A 353 5.12 7.42 -4.01
N ILE A 354 4.39 6.44 -3.46
CA ILE A 354 5.01 5.22 -2.95
C ILE A 354 5.50 4.37 -4.13
N SER A 355 6.75 3.90 -4.04
CA SER A 355 7.39 2.99 -4.98
C SER A 355 8.20 1.96 -4.20
N LYS A 356 8.70 0.92 -4.87
CA LYS A 356 9.57 -0.07 -4.21
C LYS A 356 10.81 0.58 -3.59
N GLU A 357 11.37 1.60 -4.24
CA GLU A 357 12.62 2.25 -3.84
C GLU A 357 12.49 3.16 -2.62
N ASN A 358 11.29 3.62 -2.30
CA ASN A 358 11.05 4.52 -1.16
C ASN A 358 10.06 3.97 -0.13
N CYS A 359 9.61 2.73 -0.31
CA CYS A 359 8.65 2.09 0.57
C CYS A 359 9.31 1.66 1.88
N TYR A 360 8.91 2.29 2.97
CA TYR A 360 9.32 1.87 4.32
C TYR A 360 8.59 0.58 4.71
N HIS A 361 9.33 -0.40 5.23
CA HIS A 361 8.81 -1.68 5.69
C HIS A 361 9.70 -2.26 6.79
N LYS A 362 9.21 -3.23 7.51
CA LYS A 362 9.94 -4.07 8.48
C LYS A 362 9.46 -5.52 8.32
N ASP A 363 10.11 -6.43 9.00
CA ASP A 363 9.96 -7.90 8.87
C ASP A 363 8.51 -8.42 8.89
N ASP A 364 7.61 -7.74 9.59
CA ASP A 364 6.21 -8.16 9.71
C ASP A 364 5.31 -7.66 8.58
N ILE A 365 5.70 -6.61 7.85
CA ILE A 365 4.94 -6.01 6.74
C ILE A 365 5.90 -5.74 5.59
N SER A 366 5.74 -6.46 4.50
CA SER A 366 6.57 -6.32 3.31
C SER A 366 6.17 -5.13 2.43
N VAL A 367 7.04 -4.76 1.49
CA VAL A 367 6.74 -3.77 0.44
C VAL A 367 5.47 -4.13 -0.32
N ASN A 368 5.30 -5.41 -0.66
CA ASN A 368 4.12 -5.87 -1.39
C ASN A 368 2.85 -5.78 -0.54
N ASP A 369 2.91 -6.06 0.76
CA ASP A 369 1.76 -5.88 1.66
C ASP A 369 1.23 -4.44 1.61
N ILE A 370 2.12 -3.47 1.49
CA ILE A 370 1.76 -2.05 1.36
C ILE A 370 1.22 -1.73 -0.03
N LEU A 371 1.99 -2.08 -1.08
CA LEU A 371 1.63 -1.72 -2.46
C LEU A 371 0.33 -2.41 -2.91
N ASP A 372 0.08 -3.64 -2.46
CA ASP A 372 -1.13 -4.40 -2.80
C ASP A 372 -2.41 -3.90 -2.09
N ARG A 373 -2.29 -2.86 -1.31
CA ARG A 373 -3.44 -2.19 -0.67
C ARG A 373 -3.70 -0.78 -1.18
N ILE A 374 -3.06 -0.41 -2.31
CA ILE A 374 -3.19 0.91 -2.91
C ILE A 374 -3.71 0.79 -4.34
N LEU A 375 -4.78 1.53 -4.64
CA LEU A 375 -5.35 1.70 -5.98
C LEU A 375 -5.29 3.17 -6.38
N ILE A 376 -4.59 3.47 -7.48
CA ILE A 376 -4.53 4.81 -8.07
C ILE A 376 -5.43 4.85 -9.29
N VAL A 377 -6.41 5.76 -9.30
CA VAL A 377 -7.52 5.75 -10.24
C VAL A 377 -7.47 6.95 -11.20
N ALA A 378 -7.39 6.66 -12.49
CA ALA A 378 -7.45 7.65 -13.55
C ALA A 378 -8.89 7.92 -14.04
N ASN A 379 -9.10 9.07 -14.69
CA ASN A 379 -10.36 9.42 -15.31
C ASN A 379 -10.37 9.00 -16.79
N ALA A 380 -11.35 8.20 -17.16
CA ALA A 380 -11.61 7.79 -18.54
C ALA A 380 -12.81 8.56 -19.11
N GLU A 381 -12.60 9.23 -20.25
CA GLU A 381 -13.62 9.91 -21.02
C GLU A 381 -14.15 8.98 -22.12
N GLU A 382 -15.46 8.94 -22.29
CA GLU A 382 -16.08 8.17 -23.37
C GLU A 382 -16.00 8.93 -24.71
N GLU A 383 -15.49 8.27 -25.74
CA GLU A 383 -15.52 8.74 -27.13
C GLU A 383 -16.37 7.81 -27.98
N LYS A 384 -16.62 8.24 -29.24
CA LYS A 384 -17.46 7.50 -30.19
C LYS A 384 -17.05 6.03 -30.39
N ASP A 385 -15.75 5.75 -30.30
CA ASP A 385 -15.17 4.44 -30.61
C ASP A 385 -14.47 3.79 -29.39
N GLY A 386 -14.89 4.15 -28.16
CA GLY A 386 -14.35 3.58 -26.93
C GLY A 386 -14.01 4.62 -25.86
N TYR A 387 -12.91 4.43 -25.15
CA TYR A 387 -12.49 5.31 -24.07
C TYR A 387 -11.09 5.87 -24.31
N ILE A 388 -10.90 7.11 -23.91
CA ILE A 388 -9.58 7.75 -23.81
C ILE A 388 -9.34 8.24 -22.39
N LEU A 389 -8.08 8.40 -22.02
CA LEU A 389 -7.73 9.09 -20.79
C LEU A 389 -8.20 10.56 -20.92
N ASP A 390 -8.97 11.06 -19.95
CA ASP A 390 -9.37 12.47 -19.96
C ASP A 390 -8.15 13.39 -20.04
N VAL A 391 -8.27 14.48 -20.79
CA VAL A 391 -7.18 15.42 -21.07
C VAL A 391 -6.55 16.00 -19.78
N THR A 392 -7.31 16.06 -18.70
CA THR A 392 -6.89 16.59 -17.41
C THR A 392 -6.39 15.48 -16.48
N SER A 393 -6.72 14.22 -16.74
CA SER A 393 -6.33 13.11 -15.88
C SER A 393 -4.82 12.92 -15.84
N ASN A 394 -4.26 12.79 -14.66
CA ASN A 394 -2.93 12.25 -14.54
C ASN A 394 -2.92 10.77 -15.00
N GLY A 395 -1.77 10.33 -15.51
CA GLY A 395 -1.56 9.00 -16.08
C GLY A 395 -0.21 8.41 -15.65
N GLY A 396 0.30 7.46 -16.42
CA GLY A 396 1.58 6.80 -16.19
C GLY A 396 1.45 5.45 -15.48
N GLU A 397 2.58 4.85 -15.14
CA GLU A 397 2.70 3.48 -14.63
C GLU A 397 2.03 3.26 -13.26
N LYS A 398 1.86 4.31 -12.48
CA LYS A 398 1.19 4.24 -11.16
C LYS A 398 -0.32 4.01 -11.25
N ILE A 399 -0.93 4.13 -12.42
CA ILE A 399 -2.37 3.92 -12.58
C ILE A 399 -2.69 2.44 -12.46
N SER A 400 -3.49 2.10 -11.47
CA SER A 400 -3.99 0.73 -11.25
C SER A 400 -5.17 0.42 -12.16
N VAL A 401 -6.10 1.38 -12.27
CA VAL A 401 -7.35 1.25 -13.03
C VAL A 401 -7.91 2.62 -13.37
N SER A 402 -8.78 2.72 -14.36
CA SER A 402 -9.55 3.92 -14.66
C SER A 402 -11.05 3.65 -14.58
N ALA A 403 -11.82 4.71 -14.36
CA ALA A 403 -13.26 4.69 -14.37
C ALA A 403 -13.81 6.01 -14.96
N PRO A 404 -15.08 6.10 -15.34
CA PRO A 404 -15.68 7.35 -15.80
C PRO A 404 -15.53 8.45 -14.75
N GLY A 405 -15.02 9.58 -15.13
CA GLY A 405 -14.87 10.73 -14.21
C GLY A 405 -15.28 12.04 -14.84
N ASP A 406 -15.78 12.04 -16.10
CA ASP A 406 -16.29 13.24 -16.72
C ASP A 406 -17.82 13.27 -16.68
N ASN A 407 -18.38 14.47 -16.42
CA ASN A 407 -19.84 14.69 -16.34
C ASN A 407 -20.57 13.74 -15.38
N VAL A 408 -19.99 13.45 -14.24
CA VAL A 408 -20.54 12.56 -13.23
C VAL A 408 -21.59 13.27 -12.39
N TYR A 409 -22.82 12.76 -12.41
CA TYR A 409 -23.93 13.28 -11.64
C TYR A 409 -24.01 12.61 -10.26
N SER A 410 -24.02 13.40 -9.18
CA SER A 410 -24.03 12.90 -7.81
C SER A 410 -24.62 13.90 -6.81
N THR A 411 -24.65 13.52 -5.54
CA THR A 411 -25.16 14.31 -4.42
C THR A 411 -24.28 15.53 -4.15
N VAL A 412 -24.92 16.66 -3.83
CA VAL A 412 -24.27 17.89 -3.35
C VAL A 412 -25.15 18.50 -2.28
N LYS A 413 -24.66 19.48 -1.54
CA LYS A 413 -25.45 20.16 -0.50
C LYS A 413 -26.81 20.63 -1.03
N GLY A 414 -27.86 20.05 -0.45
CA GLY A 414 -29.25 20.40 -0.77
C GLY A 414 -29.79 19.82 -2.08
N GLY A 415 -29.13 18.87 -2.73
CA GLY A 415 -29.61 18.21 -3.94
C GLY A 415 -28.52 17.48 -4.74
N TYR A 416 -28.51 17.66 -6.04
CA TYR A 416 -27.62 16.94 -6.95
C TYR A 416 -27.01 17.89 -7.97
N ALA A 417 -25.80 17.57 -8.42
CA ALA A 417 -25.12 18.30 -9.47
C ALA A 417 -24.14 17.41 -10.24
N MET A 418 -23.63 17.94 -11.32
CA MET A 418 -22.63 17.31 -12.16
C MET A 418 -21.26 17.87 -11.84
N ASP A 419 -20.27 16.98 -11.63
CA ASP A 419 -18.86 17.33 -11.47
C ASP A 419 -17.99 16.40 -12.34
N GLY A 420 -16.68 16.67 -12.42
CA GLY A 420 -15.77 15.89 -13.22
C GLY A 420 -14.33 15.90 -12.70
N GLY A 421 -13.60 14.85 -13.02
CA GLY A 421 -12.21 14.62 -12.67
C GLY A 421 -11.95 13.24 -12.08
N THR A 422 -10.68 12.94 -11.84
CA THR A 422 -10.27 11.69 -11.19
C THR A 422 -10.90 11.50 -9.80
N SER A 423 -11.31 12.61 -9.16
CA SER A 423 -12.06 12.62 -7.91
C SER A 423 -13.43 11.92 -8.01
N MET A 424 -14.02 11.82 -9.20
CA MET A 424 -15.29 11.14 -9.43
C MET A 424 -15.07 9.70 -9.91
N ALA A 425 -13.94 9.41 -10.54
CA ALA A 425 -13.54 8.06 -10.93
C ALA A 425 -13.15 7.20 -9.72
N ALA A 426 -12.38 7.75 -8.78
CA ALA A 426 -11.90 7.02 -7.59
C ALA A 426 -13.03 6.44 -6.73
N PRO A 427 -14.10 7.18 -6.38
CA PRO A 427 -15.20 6.63 -5.59
C PRO A 427 -15.98 5.50 -6.28
N MET A 428 -15.96 5.42 -7.61
CA MET A 428 -16.54 4.28 -8.34
C MET A 428 -15.75 3.01 -8.06
N VAL A 429 -14.42 3.10 -8.07
CA VAL A 429 -13.52 1.99 -7.73
C VAL A 429 -13.60 1.65 -6.23
N ALA A 430 -13.72 2.65 -5.36
CA ALA A 430 -13.92 2.44 -3.93
C ALA A 430 -15.24 1.70 -3.63
N GLY A 431 -16.31 2.10 -4.29
CA GLY A 431 -17.61 1.42 -4.20
C GLY A 431 -17.56 -0.02 -4.74
N ALA A 432 -16.84 -0.24 -5.86
CA ALA A 432 -16.62 -1.56 -6.43
C ALA A 432 -15.84 -2.47 -5.45
N ALA A 433 -14.76 -1.97 -4.87
CA ALA A 433 -13.98 -2.68 -3.87
C ALA A 433 -14.82 -3.04 -2.63
N ALA A 434 -15.59 -2.08 -2.12
CA ALA A 434 -16.49 -2.31 -0.99
C ALA A 434 -17.58 -3.34 -1.32
N GLY A 435 -18.17 -3.28 -2.51
CA GLY A 435 -19.15 -4.24 -2.99
C GLY A 435 -18.61 -5.67 -3.07
N ILE A 436 -17.44 -5.84 -3.67
CA ILE A 436 -16.74 -7.14 -3.74
C ILE A 436 -16.46 -7.65 -2.32
N TRP A 437 -15.88 -6.83 -1.46
CA TRP A 437 -15.54 -7.24 -0.09
C TRP A 437 -16.77 -7.55 0.76
N SER A 438 -17.90 -6.87 0.52
CA SER A 438 -19.17 -7.14 1.20
C SER A 438 -19.79 -8.51 0.84
N ILE A 439 -19.47 -9.05 -0.35
CA ILE A 439 -19.91 -10.36 -0.84
C ILE A 439 -18.92 -11.46 -0.40
N TYR A 440 -17.62 -11.13 -0.38
CA TYR A 440 -16.52 -12.04 -0.07
C TYR A 440 -15.71 -11.50 1.12
N PRO A 441 -16.26 -11.53 2.35
CA PRO A 441 -15.64 -10.92 3.53
C PRO A 441 -14.35 -11.62 3.98
N GLU A 442 -14.10 -12.84 3.50
CA GLU A 442 -12.89 -13.62 3.73
C GLU A 442 -11.66 -13.12 2.95
N MET A 443 -11.86 -12.34 1.88
CA MET A 443 -10.78 -11.83 1.05
C MET A 443 -9.90 -10.84 1.81
N THR A 444 -8.61 -10.82 1.44
CA THR A 444 -7.67 -9.77 1.86
C THR A 444 -7.84 -8.50 1.04
N GLY A 445 -7.26 -7.38 1.49
CA GLY A 445 -7.18 -6.17 0.69
C GLY A 445 -6.45 -6.40 -0.64
N ALA A 446 -5.39 -7.19 -0.64
CA ALA A 446 -4.68 -7.61 -1.85
C ALA A 446 -5.57 -8.40 -2.81
N ASP A 447 -6.38 -9.35 -2.31
CA ASP A 447 -7.32 -10.10 -3.14
C ASP A 447 -8.36 -9.21 -3.81
N VAL A 448 -8.91 -8.24 -3.06
CA VAL A 448 -9.89 -7.28 -3.59
C VAL A 448 -9.27 -6.40 -4.66
N LYS A 449 -8.06 -5.89 -4.43
CA LYS A 449 -7.31 -5.13 -5.44
C LYS A 449 -7.08 -5.98 -6.69
N ASN A 450 -6.58 -7.22 -6.53
CA ASN A 450 -6.31 -8.12 -7.64
C ASN A 450 -7.58 -8.43 -8.45
N ALA A 451 -8.71 -8.69 -7.77
CA ALA A 451 -9.99 -8.89 -8.45
C ALA A 451 -10.37 -7.70 -9.34
N ILE A 452 -10.12 -6.48 -8.90
CA ILE A 452 -10.40 -5.27 -9.68
C ILE A 452 -9.40 -5.12 -10.83
N VAL A 453 -8.09 -5.23 -10.57
CA VAL A 453 -7.04 -4.90 -11.54
C VAL A 453 -6.90 -5.98 -12.62
N GLU A 454 -6.95 -7.26 -12.25
CA GLU A 454 -6.78 -8.37 -13.19
C GLU A 454 -7.98 -8.53 -14.14
N THR A 455 -9.16 -8.08 -13.73
CA THR A 455 -10.37 -8.21 -14.55
C THR A 455 -10.78 -6.92 -15.27
N ALA A 456 -10.10 -5.84 -14.97
CA ALA A 456 -10.30 -4.57 -15.67
C ALA A 456 -9.88 -4.68 -17.14
N GLU A 457 -10.56 -3.95 -18.01
CA GLU A 457 -10.42 -4.10 -19.46
C GLU A 457 -9.39 -3.13 -20.05
N ASP A 458 -8.45 -3.64 -20.83
CA ASP A 458 -7.44 -2.84 -21.55
C ASP A 458 -8.09 -2.08 -22.71
N LYS A 459 -8.81 -1.00 -22.40
CA LYS A 459 -9.59 -0.28 -23.42
C LYS A 459 -9.51 1.24 -23.38
N VAL A 460 -8.78 1.82 -22.42
CA VAL A 460 -8.65 3.28 -22.33
C VAL A 460 -7.34 3.70 -22.98
N LYS A 461 -7.43 4.37 -24.11
CA LYS A 461 -6.26 4.85 -24.86
C LYS A 461 -5.72 6.15 -24.26
N SER A 462 -4.43 6.38 -24.44
CA SER A 462 -3.80 7.68 -24.18
C SER A 462 -4.49 8.80 -24.97
N ASN A 463 -4.54 9.99 -24.39
CA ASN A 463 -5.14 11.14 -25.08
C ASN A 463 -4.08 11.93 -25.89
N PRO A 464 -4.14 11.91 -27.22
CA PRO A 464 -3.16 12.62 -28.06
C PRO A 464 -3.23 14.15 -27.92
N LYS A 465 -4.32 14.70 -27.37
CA LYS A 465 -4.47 16.15 -27.13
C LYS A 465 -3.77 16.62 -25.85
N ALA A 466 -3.44 15.69 -24.96
CA ALA A 466 -2.67 15.96 -23.76
C ALA A 466 -1.52 14.97 -23.67
N PRO A 467 -0.44 15.14 -24.46
CA PRO A 467 0.74 14.34 -24.29
C PRO A 467 1.28 14.61 -22.88
N ASN A 468 0.94 13.72 -21.97
CA ASN A 468 1.51 13.64 -20.66
C ASN A 468 2.96 13.18 -20.83
N SER A 469 3.91 13.77 -20.14
CA SER A 469 5.31 13.35 -20.20
C SER A 469 5.52 11.91 -19.73
N ALA A 470 4.60 11.37 -18.93
CA ALA A 470 4.58 9.98 -18.49
C ALA A 470 3.82 9.06 -19.46
N ASP A 471 3.16 9.63 -20.46
CA ASP A 471 2.33 8.89 -21.41
C ASP A 471 2.87 9.17 -22.82
N ASN A 472 3.73 8.28 -23.30
CA ASN A 472 4.33 8.36 -24.64
C ASN A 472 3.30 8.17 -25.78
N ASN A 473 2.00 8.47 -25.55
CA ASN A 473 0.86 8.24 -26.45
C ASN A 473 0.68 6.75 -26.86
N GLN A 474 1.26 5.82 -26.10
CA GLN A 474 1.22 4.39 -26.40
C GLN A 474 0.57 3.57 -25.27
N ASN A 475 0.38 4.18 -24.08
CA ASN A 475 -0.19 3.46 -22.97
C ASN A 475 -1.67 3.14 -23.18
N ILE A 476 -2.06 1.95 -22.84
CA ILE A 476 -3.45 1.51 -22.70
C ILE A 476 -3.71 1.33 -21.21
N TYR A 477 -4.78 1.96 -20.72
CA TYR A 477 -5.15 1.86 -19.32
C TYR A 477 -6.33 0.90 -19.15
N LYS A 478 -6.33 0.19 -18.03
CA LYS A 478 -7.40 -0.71 -17.63
C LYS A 478 -8.63 0.08 -17.21
N PHE A 479 -9.83 -0.39 -17.62
CA PHE A 479 -11.11 0.20 -17.25
C PHE A 479 -11.88 -0.72 -16.31
N LEU A 480 -12.42 -0.18 -15.23
CA LEU A 480 -13.18 -0.92 -14.22
C LEU A 480 -14.34 -1.72 -14.85
N ASN A 481 -14.43 -3.01 -14.49
CA ASN A 481 -15.53 -3.88 -14.85
C ASN A 481 -15.97 -4.74 -13.66
N ILE A 482 -16.96 -4.26 -12.93
CA ILE A 482 -17.46 -4.92 -11.71
C ILE A 482 -17.98 -6.33 -11.99
N LYS A 483 -18.68 -6.52 -13.11
CA LYS A 483 -19.20 -7.84 -13.48
C LYS A 483 -18.10 -8.88 -13.64
N LYS A 484 -17.01 -8.53 -14.32
CA LYS A 484 -15.87 -9.46 -14.49
C LYS A 484 -15.15 -9.68 -13.16
N ALA A 485 -15.03 -8.67 -12.31
CA ALA A 485 -14.43 -8.82 -10.99
C ALA A 485 -15.21 -9.80 -10.11
N LEU A 486 -16.53 -9.72 -10.11
CA LEU A 486 -17.41 -10.67 -9.39
C LEU A 486 -17.29 -12.08 -9.95
N GLN A 487 -17.27 -12.26 -11.27
CA GLN A 487 -17.06 -13.56 -11.90
C GLN A 487 -15.70 -14.19 -11.53
N TYR A 488 -14.65 -13.37 -11.46
CA TYR A 488 -13.32 -13.82 -11.03
C TYR A 488 -13.34 -14.32 -9.58
N CYS A 489 -13.94 -13.55 -8.66
CA CYS A 489 -14.08 -13.93 -7.24
C CYS A 489 -14.89 -15.21 -7.09
N GLU A 490 -15.97 -15.37 -7.85
CA GLU A 490 -16.80 -16.56 -7.83
C GLU A 490 -16.03 -17.81 -8.31
N MET A 491 -15.27 -17.69 -9.41
CA MET A 491 -14.41 -18.77 -9.90
C MET A 491 -13.30 -19.12 -8.90
N LYS A 492 -12.67 -18.13 -8.26
CA LYS A 492 -11.66 -18.37 -7.22
C LYS A 492 -12.25 -19.15 -6.05
N LYS A 493 -13.41 -18.73 -5.56
CA LYS A 493 -14.12 -19.40 -4.46
C LYS A 493 -14.54 -20.84 -4.80
N ILE A 494 -14.97 -21.10 -6.05
CA ILE A 494 -15.29 -22.44 -6.52
C ILE A 494 -14.03 -23.32 -6.49
N LYS A 495 -12.91 -22.82 -7.03
CA LYS A 495 -11.63 -23.55 -7.00
C LYS A 495 -11.17 -23.86 -5.58
N GLU A 496 -11.21 -22.87 -4.68
CA GLU A 496 -10.84 -23.05 -3.27
C GLU A 496 -11.73 -24.13 -2.59
N LYS A 497 -13.03 -24.12 -2.91
CA LYS A 497 -13.96 -25.13 -2.40
C LYS A 497 -13.69 -26.51 -2.98
N GLU A 498 -13.43 -26.63 -4.28
CA GLU A 498 -13.05 -27.88 -4.93
C GLU A 498 -11.78 -28.47 -4.31
N VAL A 499 -10.77 -27.63 -4.07
CA VAL A 499 -9.52 -28.03 -3.40
C VAL A 499 -9.79 -28.50 -1.97
N ALA A 500 -10.63 -27.78 -1.21
CA ALA A 500 -11.00 -28.17 0.15
C ALA A 500 -11.81 -29.48 0.18
N GLU A 501 -12.78 -29.65 -0.73
CA GLU A 501 -13.57 -30.92 -0.85
C GLU A 501 -12.68 -32.09 -1.27
N MET A 502 -11.72 -31.87 -2.17
CA MET A 502 -10.73 -32.92 -2.53
C MET A 502 -9.82 -33.28 -1.34
N ALA A 503 -9.53 -32.35 -0.46
CA ALA A 503 -8.79 -32.59 0.78
C ALA A 503 -9.62 -33.38 1.81
N GLU A 504 -10.94 -33.14 1.89
CA GLU A 504 -11.85 -33.84 2.80
C GLU A 504 -12.25 -35.24 2.30
N GLU A 505 -12.28 -35.51 0.97
CA GLU A 505 -12.64 -36.81 0.39
C GLU A 505 -11.51 -37.86 0.39
N LYS A 506 -10.31 -37.54 0.89
CA LYS A 506 -9.25 -38.53 1.05
C LYS A 506 -9.68 -39.57 2.09
N PRO A 507 -9.89 -40.87 1.72
CA PRO A 507 -10.13 -41.92 2.70
C PRO A 507 -8.88 -42.03 3.59
N GLU A 508 -9.07 -42.10 4.90
CA GLU A 508 -8.03 -42.53 5.85
C GLU A 508 -7.46 -43.89 5.45
N THR A 509 -6.53 -43.93 4.53
CA THR A 509 -5.69 -45.09 4.35
C THR A 509 -4.70 -45.14 5.50
N LYS A 510 -4.95 -46.00 6.47
CA LYS A 510 -3.94 -46.52 7.39
C LYS A 510 -2.84 -47.18 6.57
N GLY A 511 -1.85 -46.41 6.15
CA GLY A 511 -0.69 -46.90 5.42
C GLY A 511 0.45 -45.92 5.61
N GLU A 512 1.56 -46.42 6.01
CA GLU A 512 2.92 -45.87 6.14
C GLU A 512 3.03 -44.37 6.32
N LYS A 513 3.63 -43.94 7.44
CA LYS A 513 3.83 -42.55 7.76
C LYS A 513 4.67 -41.87 6.66
N PHE A 514 4.11 -40.90 5.95
CA PHE A 514 4.86 -40.05 5.02
C PHE A 514 6.05 -39.43 5.76
N THR A 515 7.24 -39.60 5.23
CA THR A 515 8.49 -39.20 5.92
C THR A 515 9.22 -38.07 5.23
N GLY A 516 8.68 -37.54 4.10
CA GLY A 516 9.25 -36.42 3.35
C GLY A 516 10.58 -36.76 2.66
N THR A 517 10.82 -38.04 2.40
CA THR A 517 11.98 -38.45 1.59
C THR A 517 11.69 -38.27 0.10
N GLU A 518 12.75 -38.15 -0.73
CA GLU A 518 12.57 -38.05 -2.18
C GLU A 518 11.76 -39.23 -2.75
N GLU A 519 11.91 -40.42 -2.16
CA GLU A 519 11.16 -41.62 -2.56
C GLU A 519 9.66 -41.49 -2.26
N ASP A 520 9.31 -40.94 -1.09
CA ASP A 520 7.93 -40.61 -0.70
C ASP A 520 7.32 -39.54 -1.60
N MET A 521 8.07 -38.45 -1.85
CA MET A 521 7.67 -37.35 -2.73
C MET A 521 7.44 -37.81 -4.17
N ARG A 522 8.34 -38.66 -4.69
CA ARG A 522 8.21 -39.28 -6.02
C ARG A 522 6.99 -40.20 -6.10
N ALA A 523 6.77 -41.01 -5.08
CA ALA A 523 5.61 -41.89 -5.02
C ALA A 523 4.28 -41.12 -4.93
N ALA A 524 4.28 -39.94 -4.26
CA ALA A 524 3.14 -39.06 -4.25
C ALA A 524 2.87 -38.49 -5.65
N MET A 525 3.92 -38.00 -6.32
CA MET A 525 3.84 -37.48 -7.69
C MET A 525 3.33 -38.51 -8.70
N GLU A 526 3.86 -39.76 -8.67
CA GLU A 526 3.43 -40.82 -9.59
C GLU A 526 1.97 -41.25 -9.41
N LYS A 527 1.36 -40.90 -8.26
CA LYS A 527 -0.09 -41.06 -8.02
C LYS A 527 -0.89 -39.84 -8.50
N ALA A 528 -0.29 -38.65 -8.51
CA ALA A 528 -0.98 -37.41 -8.81
C ALA A 528 -1.06 -37.12 -10.33
N THR A 529 -0.13 -37.66 -11.14
CA THR A 529 -0.12 -37.47 -12.59
C THR A 529 -0.05 -38.78 -13.34
N ASN A 530 -0.61 -38.81 -14.57
CA ASN A 530 -0.45 -39.91 -15.51
C ASN A 530 0.82 -39.80 -16.35
N LEU A 531 1.54 -38.68 -16.24
CA LEU A 531 2.79 -38.42 -16.94
C LEU A 531 3.96 -39.11 -16.24
N LYS A 532 5.01 -39.39 -16.95
CA LYS A 532 6.25 -39.92 -16.38
C LYS A 532 7.00 -38.80 -15.63
N VAL A 533 7.31 -39.01 -14.36
CA VAL A 533 8.17 -38.13 -13.58
C VAL A 533 9.63 -38.37 -14.03
N VAL A 534 10.16 -37.43 -14.80
CA VAL A 534 11.51 -37.52 -15.39
C VAL A 534 12.56 -36.89 -14.53
N TYR A 535 12.17 -35.96 -13.65
CA TYR A 535 13.03 -35.29 -12.67
C TYR A 535 12.26 -34.97 -11.40
N ILE A 536 12.93 -35.06 -10.26
CA ILE A 536 12.45 -34.58 -8.97
C ILE A 536 13.66 -34.16 -8.11
N THR A 537 13.52 -33.07 -7.40
CA THR A 537 14.48 -32.59 -6.40
C THR A 537 13.77 -32.30 -5.11
N THR A 538 14.35 -32.75 -4.01
CA THR A 538 13.77 -32.64 -2.66
C THR A 538 14.74 -31.91 -1.75
N ALA A 539 14.26 -30.90 -1.07
CA ALA A 539 15.01 -30.12 -0.09
C ALA A 539 14.04 -29.40 0.86
N ASP A 540 14.55 -28.89 1.96
CA ASP A 540 13.87 -27.95 2.83
C ASP A 540 14.05 -26.55 2.20
N PHE A 541 13.12 -26.20 1.29
CA PHE A 541 13.24 -24.99 0.46
C PHE A 541 12.96 -23.69 1.22
N ASP A 542 12.17 -23.73 2.28
CA ASP A 542 11.82 -22.56 3.08
C ASP A 542 12.42 -22.56 4.49
N ALA A 543 13.33 -23.50 4.75
CA ALA A 543 14.06 -23.66 6.00
C ALA A 543 13.17 -23.85 7.24
N ASP A 544 11.99 -24.47 7.07
CA ASP A 544 11.04 -24.76 8.15
C ASP A 544 11.32 -26.10 8.87
N GLY A 545 12.30 -26.86 8.38
CA GLY A 545 12.73 -28.17 8.90
C GLY A 545 12.01 -29.35 8.27
N ASN A 546 11.16 -29.14 7.29
CA ASN A 546 10.50 -30.19 6.51
C ASN A 546 10.94 -30.09 5.04
N ASN A 547 10.83 -31.19 4.31
CA ASN A 547 11.21 -31.20 2.89
C ASN A 547 9.99 -31.00 1.98
N GLU A 548 10.20 -30.24 0.91
CA GLU A 548 9.33 -30.12 -0.26
C GLU A 548 10.04 -30.66 -1.49
N SER A 549 9.31 -30.78 -2.60
CA SER A 549 9.89 -31.19 -3.87
C SER A 549 9.36 -30.40 -5.05
N PHE A 550 10.24 -30.14 -6.01
CA PHE A 550 9.84 -29.77 -7.37
C PHE A 550 10.10 -30.92 -8.31
N ALA A 551 9.18 -31.14 -9.24
CA ALA A 551 9.25 -32.24 -10.19
C ALA A 551 8.90 -31.79 -11.60
N LEU A 552 9.46 -32.51 -12.58
CA LEU A 552 9.15 -32.38 -13.99
C LEU A 552 8.53 -33.67 -14.49
N ALA A 553 7.33 -33.57 -15.03
CA ALA A 553 6.58 -34.74 -15.55
C ALA A 553 6.23 -34.53 -17.04
N THR A 554 6.48 -35.52 -17.87
CA THR A 554 6.22 -35.47 -19.31
C THR A 554 6.06 -36.88 -19.90
N ASP A 555 5.35 -36.96 -21.03
CA ASP A 555 5.31 -38.14 -21.88
C ASP A 555 6.33 -38.07 -23.03
N ASP A 556 6.95 -36.90 -23.23
CA ASP A 556 7.93 -36.71 -24.29
C ASP A 556 9.24 -37.44 -24.03
N SER A 557 9.87 -37.91 -25.11
CA SER A 557 11.25 -38.37 -25.05
C SER A 557 12.19 -37.16 -25.10
N LYS A 558 13.20 -37.15 -24.21
CA LYS A 558 14.22 -36.09 -24.15
C LYS A 558 15.01 -36.03 -25.46
N ASP A 559 14.89 -34.89 -26.17
CA ASP A 559 15.76 -34.57 -27.29
C ASP A 559 17.18 -34.23 -26.77
N PRO A 560 18.24 -34.78 -27.39
CA PRO A 560 19.60 -34.51 -26.92
C PRO A 560 20.05 -33.06 -26.97
N TYR A 561 19.43 -32.22 -27.79
CA TYR A 561 19.78 -30.82 -27.99
C TYR A 561 18.77 -29.86 -27.37
N TRP A 562 17.48 -30.20 -27.42
CA TRP A 562 16.37 -29.29 -27.09
C TRP A 562 15.64 -29.66 -25.78
N GLY A 563 15.99 -30.79 -25.16
CA GLY A 563 15.33 -31.23 -23.93
C GLY A 563 13.92 -31.82 -24.17
N TYR A 564 12.93 -31.34 -23.46
CA TYR A 564 11.54 -31.79 -23.60
C TYR A 564 10.71 -30.75 -24.31
N HIS A 565 9.91 -31.17 -25.30
CA HIS A 565 9.04 -30.26 -26.05
C HIS A 565 7.86 -29.78 -25.20
N THR A 566 7.26 -30.66 -24.41
CA THR A 566 6.21 -30.31 -23.44
C THR A 566 6.48 -30.97 -22.12
N ALA A 567 6.24 -30.24 -21.02
CA ALA A 567 6.33 -30.79 -19.67
C ALA A 567 5.45 -30.03 -18.68
N GLU A 568 5.12 -30.71 -17.59
CA GLU A 568 4.44 -30.11 -16.45
C GLU A 568 5.46 -29.95 -15.31
N ILE A 569 5.48 -28.76 -14.72
CA ILE A 569 6.23 -28.46 -13.49
C ILE A 569 5.30 -28.65 -12.31
N TRP A 570 5.72 -29.46 -11.38
CA TRP A 570 4.96 -29.84 -10.20
C TRP A 570 5.68 -29.46 -8.92
N PHE A 571 4.90 -29.18 -7.90
CA PHE A 571 5.34 -28.99 -6.52
C PHE A 571 4.69 -30.04 -5.63
N VAL A 572 5.45 -30.55 -4.67
CA VAL A 572 4.98 -31.49 -3.63
C VAL A 572 5.31 -30.88 -2.28
N ASP A 573 4.32 -30.62 -1.46
CA ASP A 573 4.50 -30.09 -0.13
C ASP A 573 5.03 -31.12 0.87
N SER A 574 5.40 -30.67 2.07
CA SER A 574 5.93 -31.51 3.14
C SER A 574 4.96 -32.60 3.65
N ASN A 575 3.68 -32.55 3.27
CA ASN A 575 2.67 -33.56 3.57
C ASN A 575 2.45 -34.55 2.41
N GLY A 576 3.10 -34.34 1.27
CA GLY A 576 2.97 -35.15 0.05
C GLY A 576 1.80 -34.70 -0.85
N GLU A 577 1.28 -33.48 -0.65
CA GLU A 577 0.27 -32.91 -1.54
C GLU A 577 0.94 -32.37 -2.81
N CYS A 578 0.41 -32.76 -3.97
CA CYS A 578 0.99 -32.50 -5.27
C CYS A 578 0.18 -31.40 -6.00
N GLN A 579 0.87 -30.38 -6.53
CA GLN A 579 0.27 -29.32 -7.31
C GLN A 579 1.00 -29.15 -8.65
N CYS A 580 0.30 -29.21 -9.77
CA CYS A 580 0.84 -28.79 -11.06
C CYS A 580 0.87 -27.25 -11.08
N ILE A 581 2.06 -26.66 -10.97
CA ILE A 581 2.24 -25.20 -10.89
C ILE A 581 2.35 -24.56 -12.25
N LYS A 582 2.82 -25.29 -13.28
CA LYS A 582 2.96 -24.74 -14.63
C LYS A 582 2.99 -25.84 -15.69
N LYS A 583 2.47 -25.52 -16.88
CA LYS A 583 2.67 -26.32 -18.10
C LYS A 583 3.56 -25.50 -19.02
N GLU A 584 4.67 -26.10 -19.44
CA GLU A 584 5.69 -25.41 -20.23
C GLU A 584 6.00 -26.16 -21.53
N GLU A 585 6.45 -25.39 -22.52
CA GLU A 585 6.97 -25.89 -23.78
C GLU A 585 8.46 -25.61 -23.87
N ASN A 586 9.20 -26.51 -24.56
CA ASN A 586 10.62 -26.34 -24.90
C ASN A 586 11.55 -26.21 -23.67
N ILE A 587 11.40 -27.09 -22.69
CA ILE A 587 12.30 -27.15 -21.53
C ILE A 587 13.61 -27.82 -21.94
N SER A 588 14.69 -27.08 -21.92
CA SER A 588 16.00 -27.57 -22.37
C SER A 588 16.79 -28.30 -21.30
N ARG A 589 16.66 -27.88 -20.06
CA ARG A 589 17.50 -28.32 -18.96
C ARG A 589 16.72 -28.25 -17.67
N ASN A 590 16.99 -29.12 -16.78
CA ASN A 590 16.51 -29.11 -15.42
C ASN A 590 17.67 -29.39 -14.52
N ASP A 591 17.60 -29.01 -13.28
CA ASP A 591 18.25 -29.71 -12.19
C ASP A 591 19.34 -29.00 -11.43
N GLU A 592 19.22 -27.77 -11.12
CA GLU A 592 20.04 -27.25 -10.03
C GLU A 592 19.16 -26.64 -8.94
N VAL A 593 19.29 -27.18 -7.72
CA VAL A 593 18.84 -26.47 -6.51
C VAL A 593 19.90 -25.41 -6.21
N LEU A 594 19.51 -24.16 -6.32
CA LEU A 594 20.40 -23.02 -6.11
C LEU A 594 20.18 -22.44 -4.71
N GLY A 595 21.26 -22.09 -4.02
CA GLY A 595 21.22 -21.35 -2.79
C GLY A 595 22.08 -21.88 -1.65
N GLY A 596 22.52 -21.01 -0.76
CA GLY A 596 23.32 -21.32 0.43
C GLY A 596 22.56 -21.18 1.74
N GLY A 597 21.49 -20.52 1.87
CA GLY A 597 20.58 -20.38 3.02
C GLY A 597 19.17 -20.57 2.61
N ASN A 598 18.75 -19.95 1.50
CA ASN A 598 17.48 -20.18 0.84
C ASN A 598 17.73 -21.01 -0.42
N LEU A 599 16.93 -22.06 -0.61
CA LEU A 599 17.02 -22.94 -1.76
C LEU A 599 16.01 -22.53 -2.84
N PHE A 600 16.43 -22.60 -4.10
CA PHE A 600 15.58 -22.29 -5.24
C PHE A 600 15.65 -23.40 -6.28
N PHE A 601 14.51 -23.76 -6.84
CA PHE A 601 14.44 -24.64 -7.98
C PHE A 601 14.60 -23.87 -9.28
N ASN A 602 15.39 -24.37 -10.22
CA ASN A 602 15.66 -23.75 -11.50
C ASN A 602 15.49 -24.73 -12.65
N TYR A 603 14.90 -24.30 -13.75
CA TYR A 603 14.94 -25.00 -15.02
C TYR A 603 15.14 -24.00 -16.18
N GLU A 604 15.73 -24.49 -17.28
CA GLU A 604 15.96 -23.68 -18.49
C GLU A 604 14.83 -23.92 -19.50
N LYS A 605 14.32 -22.81 -20.05
CA LYS A 605 13.31 -22.82 -21.11
C LYS A 605 13.89 -22.20 -22.36
N HIS A 606 13.77 -22.85 -23.52
CA HIS A 606 14.12 -22.27 -24.81
C HIS A 606 13.03 -21.30 -25.28
N GLU A 607 13.36 -20.06 -25.55
CA GLU A 607 12.47 -19.09 -26.19
C GLU A 607 12.67 -19.03 -27.71
N TYR A 608 13.92 -19.23 -28.19
CA TYR A 608 14.29 -19.26 -29.61
C TYR A 608 15.39 -20.29 -29.85
N GLN A 609 15.71 -20.54 -31.12
CA GLN A 609 16.72 -21.55 -31.53
C GLN A 609 18.13 -21.38 -30.89
N THR A 610 18.43 -20.24 -30.31
CA THR A 610 19.77 -19.91 -29.78
C THR A 610 19.75 -19.29 -28.38
N SER A 611 18.58 -19.07 -27.79
CA SER A 611 18.47 -18.46 -26.46
C SER A 611 17.58 -19.29 -25.54
N SER A 612 18.00 -19.43 -24.29
CA SER A 612 17.20 -20.00 -23.22
C SER A 612 17.10 -18.98 -22.09
N VAL A 613 16.12 -19.15 -21.21
CA VAL A 613 15.97 -18.37 -20.00
C VAL A 613 15.79 -19.31 -18.81
N SER A 614 16.38 -18.89 -17.68
CA SER A 614 16.24 -19.61 -16.41
C SER A 614 14.93 -19.26 -15.72
N CYS A 615 14.11 -20.26 -15.43
CA CYS A 615 12.87 -20.11 -14.66
C CYS A 615 13.12 -20.58 -13.23
N LEU A 616 12.84 -19.71 -12.25
CA LEU A 616 13.20 -19.93 -10.85
C LEU A 616 11.96 -19.94 -9.95
N TYR A 617 11.91 -20.91 -9.05
CA TYR A 617 10.87 -21.06 -8.03
C TYR A 617 11.49 -21.21 -6.65
N GLY A 618 10.87 -20.57 -5.65
CA GLY A 618 11.12 -20.78 -4.23
C GLY A 618 9.89 -21.37 -3.53
N VAL A 619 10.05 -21.65 -2.24
CA VAL A 619 8.94 -22.04 -1.35
C VAL A 619 8.84 -21.04 -0.23
N LYS A 620 7.63 -20.68 0.16
CA LYS A 620 7.34 -19.82 1.29
C LYS A 620 6.10 -20.30 2.03
N ASN A 621 6.26 -20.54 3.33
CA ASN A 621 5.18 -21.09 4.15
C ASN A 621 4.59 -22.37 3.55
N GLY A 622 5.42 -23.26 3.02
CA GLY A 622 5.01 -24.51 2.38
C GLY A 622 4.31 -24.34 1.03
N GLN A 623 4.38 -23.15 0.39
CA GLN A 623 3.77 -22.90 -0.92
C GLN A 623 4.81 -22.44 -1.96
N PRO A 624 4.74 -22.94 -3.21
CA PRO A 624 5.65 -22.54 -4.27
C PRO A 624 5.32 -21.14 -4.79
N TYR A 625 6.34 -20.37 -5.14
CA TYR A 625 6.18 -19.08 -5.82
C TYR A 625 7.26 -18.86 -6.88
N GLU A 626 6.92 -18.18 -7.97
CA GLU A 626 7.86 -17.83 -9.03
C GLU A 626 8.63 -16.56 -8.65
N LEU A 627 9.97 -16.61 -8.72
CA LEU A 627 10.82 -15.47 -8.36
C LEU A 627 10.76 -14.37 -9.42
N GLN A 628 10.91 -13.11 -9.01
CA GLN A 628 10.78 -11.94 -9.87
C GLN A 628 11.75 -11.93 -11.07
N ILE A 629 12.92 -12.54 -10.95
CA ILE A 629 13.91 -12.63 -12.03
C ILE A 629 13.69 -13.83 -12.96
N SER A 630 12.73 -14.71 -12.65
CA SER A 630 12.38 -15.87 -13.47
C SER A 630 12.07 -15.43 -14.91
N GLY A 631 12.63 -16.14 -15.87
CA GLY A 631 12.44 -15.86 -17.30
C GLY A 631 13.15 -14.61 -17.84
N LYS A 632 14.03 -13.97 -17.06
CA LYS A 632 14.72 -12.74 -17.50
C LYS A 632 16.19 -12.95 -17.88
N TYR A 633 16.83 -13.95 -17.36
CA TYR A 633 18.26 -14.22 -17.53
C TYR A 633 18.47 -15.69 -17.87
N MET A 634 19.64 -16.03 -18.43
CA MET A 634 20.05 -17.39 -18.74
C MET A 634 21.19 -17.86 -17.85
N ASN A 635 21.38 -19.18 -17.78
CA ASN A 635 22.47 -19.82 -17.04
C ASN A 635 22.58 -19.36 -15.58
N PHE A 636 21.46 -19.23 -14.88
CA PHE A 636 21.44 -18.79 -13.49
C PHE A 636 22.12 -19.86 -12.60
N ARG A 637 23.15 -19.45 -11.86
CA ARG A 637 24.00 -20.34 -11.04
C ARG A 637 24.60 -19.62 -9.84
N ILE A 638 25.13 -20.37 -8.88
CA ILE A 638 25.88 -19.83 -7.74
C ILE A 638 27.37 -19.71 -8.11
N ASP A 639 27.98 -18.57 -7.75
CA ASP A 639 29.44 -18.44 -7.69
C ASP A 639 29.95 -18.93 -6.32
N GLU A 640 30.35 -20.19 -6.24
CA GLU A 640 30.84 -20.81 -5.00
C GLU A 640 32.02 -20.08 -4.35
N ASN A 641 32.84 -19.38 -5.14
CA ASN A 641 33.99 -18.64 -4.64
C ASN A 641 33.63 -17.28 -4.02
N ARG A 642 32.51 -16.71 -4.41
CA ARG A 642 32.10 -15.35 -4.04
C ARG A 642 30.78 -15.32 -3.25
N ASN A 643 30.13 -16.45 -3.08
CA ASN A 643 28.82 -16.58 -2.44
C ASN A 643 27.78 -15.61 -3.06
N LYS A 644 27.79 -15.52 -4.39
CA LYS A 644 26.92 -14.66 -5.20
C LYS A 644 26.22 -15.48 -6.27
N TYR A 645 25.13 -14.96 -6.79
CA TYR A 645 24.45 -15.56 -7.93
C TYR A 645 24.93 -14.91 -9.23
N ILE A 646 25.05 -15.70 -10.27
CA ILE A 646 25.52 -15.27 -11.58
C ILE A 646 24.47 -15.67 -12.61
N ALA A 647 24.20 -14.79 -13.56
CA ALA A 647 23.41 -15.09 -14.75
C ALA A 647 23.99 -14.39 -15.98
N GLU A 648 23.50 -14.74 -17.15
CA GLU A 648 23.89 -14.14 -18.42
C GLU A 648 22.72 -13.39 -19.05
N ASP A 649 22.97 -12.26 -19.69
CA ASP A 649 21.95 -11.49 -20.39
C ASP A 649 21.55 -12.22 -21.68
N PRO A 650 20.25 -12.50 -21.94
CA PRO A 650 19.78 -13.15 -23.16
C PRO A 650 19.83 -12.25 -24.40
N GLU A 651 20.00 -10.94 -24.27
CA GLU A 651 20.16 -10.01 -25.40
C GLU A 651 21.56 -10.17 -26.05
N TYR A 652 21.65 -11.11 -27.00
CA TYR A 652 22.86 -11.40 -27.75
C TYR A 652 23.00 -10.51 -28.99
N ASN A 653 24.13 -9.77 -29.09
CA ASN A 653 24.59 -9.18 -30.32
C ASN A 653 25.67 -10.07 -30.95
N GLU A 654 25.48 -10.53 -32.20
CA GLU A 654 26.40 -11.40 -32.93
C GLU A 654 27.86 -10.95 -32.78
N GLY A 655 28.67 -11.79 -32.09
CA GLY A 655 30.12 -11.60 -31.95
C GLY A 655 30.62 -11.09 -30.58
N GLN A 656 29.75 -10.89 -29.59
CA GLN A 656 30.14 -10.62 -28.20
C GLN A 656 30.13 -11.88 -27.34
N GLN A 657 31.06 -11.97 -26.36
CA GLN A 657 30.94 -12.95 -25.27
C GLN A 657 29.84 -12.49 -24.31
N TYR A 658 29.07 -13.43 -23.79
CA TYR A 658 28.11 -13.13 -22.70
C TYR A 658 28.85 -12.55 -21.51
N GLU A 659 28.34 -11.49 -20.92
CA GLU A 659 28.90 -10.93 -19.70
C GLU A 659 28.18 -11.52 -18.50
N ASP A 660 28.95 -12.00 -17.52
CA ASP A 660 28.42 -12.44 -16.23
C ASP A 660 27.77 -11.26 -15.50
N ILE A 661 26.51 -11.40 -15.15
CA ILE A 661 25.77 -10.47 -14.31
C ILE A 661 25.69 -11.06 -12.91
N PHE A 662 26.09 -10.28 -11.93
CA PHE A 662 26.14 -10.72 -10.54
C PHE A 662 24.91 -10.24 -9.79
N PHE A 663 24.35 -11.12 -8.94
CA PHE A 663 23.22 -10.83 -8.09
C PHE A 663 23.51 -11.20 -6.64
N GLU A 664 22.89 -10.49 -5.72
CA GLU A 664 22.69 -10.91 -4.34
C GLU A 664 21.18 -11.13 -4.11
N TYR A 665 20.86 -12.09 -3.26
CA TYR A 665 19.50 -12.32 -2.81
C TYR A 665 19.30 -11.62 -1.48
N ASP A 666 18.28 -10.78 -1.38
CA ASP A 666 17.89 -10.13 -0.14
C ASP A 666 16.71 -10.91 0.47
N GLU A 667 16.98 -11.59 1.58
CA GLU A 667 16.01 -12.41 2.30
C GLU A 667 14.84 -11.60 2.87
N ASN A 668 15.04 -10.29 3.12
CA ASN A 668 13.98 -9.46 3.69
C ASN A 668 12.93 -9.05 2.65
N ILE A 669 13.34 -8.87 1.42
CA ILE A 669 12.43 -8.53 0.32
C ILE A 669 12.16 -9.71 -0.62
N GLU A 670 12.87 -10.83 -0.40
CA GLU A 670 12.77 -12.06 -1.19
C GLU A 670 13.01 -11.83 -2.70
N GLU A 671 13.93 -10.94 -3.02
CA GLU A 671 14.26 -10.56 -4.40
C GLU A 671 15.77 -10.59 -4.64
N PHE A 672 16.11 -10.86 -5.90
CA PHE A 672 17.48 -10.69 -6.38
C PHE A 672 17.70 -9.26 -6.85
N TYR A 673 18.82 -8.66 -6.47
CA TYR A 673 19.24 -7.37 -7.00
C TYR A 673 20.61 -7.48 -7.69
N LYS A 674 20.72 -6.77 -8.82
CA LYS A 674 21.95 -6.74 -9.63
C LYS A 674 23.01 -5.95 -8.89
N ILE A 675 24.21 -6.56 -8.75
CA ILE A 675 25.37 -5.90 -8.16
C ILE A 675 26.14 -5.20 -9.29
N THR A 676 26.35 -3.91 -9.16
CA THR A 676 27.33 -3.19 -10.00
C THR A 676 28.73 -3.42 -9.45
N ASN A 677 29.63 -3.98 -10.26
CA ASN A 677 31.06 -4.13 -9.93
C ASN A 677 31.75 -2.79 -9.70
#